data_748baad106a698725ac9a9d7dc1e68f2
#
_entry.id   748baad106a698725ac9a9d7dc1e68f2
#
_cell.length_a   1.000
_cell.length_b   1.000
_cell.length_c   1.000
_cell.angle_alpha   90.00
_cell.angle_beta   90.00
_cell.angle_gamma   90.00
#
_symmetry.space_group_name_H-M   'P 1'
#
loop_
_entity.id
_entity.type
_entity.pdbx_description
1 polymer ?
#
loop_
_entity_poly.entity_id
_entity_poly.type
_entity_poly.pdbx_seq_one_letter_code
_entity_poly.pdbx_strand_id
1 'polypeptide(L)'
;MKFRLPKINLFKKRVPQETDIDPQVSQKKRRNKRGLWMRIPMPVRKGLISIVVVFGLVGVFSAAAFMWYAFSYLDPTIDLGNIDSSLDYTTVVYAKNAVGEYEEIEHLYKDENRIWTNLEDIPEDLQWSFIAIEDERFYKHNGVDWWRTGGAILSMLTGGRTYGGSTITQQLIKNLTGDDDVKISRKIQEIRRALYLEKEYNKSQILEAYLNTIYFAEGCNGVQTAANTYFGKDVGELTLAECASIAAITNLPSKYNPYISDETKENNKTRQETILNKMAEIGRITAEEAEAAKAEKLDFKRGTTNQADTKQSYFVEKTIDQVIEDLVTEKGYSYSYASSMVYSGGLSIYCTMEQDVQRILDEAYAQTSTFTTYEMYSDGKTAESAMVILNNSTGAVSALVGGRGEKSGGRILNRATNTYRQPGSCMKPIGTYAPAFEYKVKIDGQTISPGTLVLDSAVRDNWPVNYDVVTNKPISIQTAVSNSTNTVAVKVNMALGADRAYKFLQENLCVSSMVAGNDENSSSTALGGMTKGISVLDITAAYETFPNGGIYTEPYYYTKVLDSNGKVLLEKTPETHVAMSESTASMINLLLKNAVASGTGSPSNFGTTMIAGKTGTTSDSKDRWFVGYTSYYTAAVWYGFDQPARINYGGVNPAVKAWKTVMSKVHQGLSYKSLSLPNNLISCEYCSESGMLPTEECKKANTVISGQFLSGSLPKDPCSVHVAAEVPEEEKEDKKPAKPSEKPSDKPDKPDEPTKPSDTEEEEEKPSEVPEPTPEPQPPEEGGTVDAPNEETEKTETP
;
A
#
# COMPACT_ATOMS: atom_id res chain seq x y z
N MET A 1 -10.76 -35.57 -21.21
CA MET A 1 -10.08 -36.03 -22.44
C MET A 1 -8.60 -35.81 -22.27
N LYS A 2 -7.84 -36.91 -22.13
CA LYS A 2 -6.37 -36.88 -21.95
C LYS A 2 -5.71 -36.93 -23.32
N PHE A 3 -5.01 -35.92 -23.72
CA PHE A 3 -4.11 -35.99 -24.89
C PHE A 3 -2.71 -36.43 -24.44
N ARG A 4 -2.30 -37.60 -24.93
CA ARG A 4 -0.94 -38.12 -24.84
C ARG A 4 -0.15 -37.64 -26.08
N LEU A 5 1.02 -37.06 -25.85
CA LEU A 5 2.03 -36.81 -26.86
C LEU A 5 2.99 -38.00 -26.93
N PRO A 6 3.48 -38.38 -28.12
CA PRO A 6 4.34 -39.56 -28.28
C PRO A 6 5.81 -39.22 -27.98
N LYS A 7 6.47 -40.17 -27.28
CA LYS A 7 7.92 -40.14 -27.05
C LYS A 7 8.67 -40.55 -28.33
N ILE A 8 9.55 -39.69 -28.78
CA ILE A 8 10.53 -40.00 -29.81
C ILE A 8 11.84 -40.41 -29.13
N ASN A 9 12.19 -41.70 -29.25
CA ASN A 9 13.49 -42.22 -28.87
C ASN A 9 14.45 -42.10 -30.08
N LEU A 10 15.56 -41.40 -29.93
CA LEU A 10 16.63 -41.42 -30.92
C LEU A 10 17.99 -41.39 -30.21
N PHE A 11 18.78 -42.38 -30.64
CA PHE A 11 20.21 -42.57 -30.47
C PHE A 11 20.74 -43.42 -29.30
N LYS A 12 20.75 -44.73 -29.55
CA LYS A 12 21.76 -45.63 -29.02
C LYS A 12 23.01 -45.56 -29.92
N LYS A 13 24.14 -45.10 -29.40
CA LYS A 13 25.46 -45.32 -30.03
C LYS A 13 25.92 -46.76 -29.82
N ARG A 14 26.15 -47.48 -30.90
CA ARG A 14 26.94 -48.73 -30.91
C ARG A 14 28.41 -48.37 -31.07
N VAL A 15 29.25 -48.98 -30.19
CA VAL A 15 30.72 -49.07 -30.32
C VAL A 15 31.06 -50.18 -31.26
N PRO A 16 31.96 -50.01 -32.27
CA PRO A 16 32.52 -51.12 -33.02
C PRO A 16 33.88 -51.56 -32.41
N GLN A 17 34.05 -52.90 -32.31
CA GLN A 17 35.27 -53.56 -31.99
C GLN A 17 36.29 -53.46 -33.15
N GLU A 18 37.57 -53.46 -32.75
CA GLU A 18 38.73 -53.61 -33.64
C GLU A 18 38.74 -54.96 -34.29
N THR A 19 39.06 -55.03 -35.60
CA THR A 19 39.72 -56.15 -36.26
C THR A 19 40.57 -55.66 -37.42
N ASP A 20 41.83 -56.00 -37.33
CA ASP A 20 42.90 -56.32 -38.27
C ASP A 20 43.06 -55.59 -39.61
N ILE A 21 44.31 -55.29 -39.80
CA ILE A 21 45.05 -54.62 -40.90
C ILE A 21 45.24 -55.57 -42.13
N ASP A 22 45.03 -55.05 -43.29
CA ASP A 22 45.77 -55.49 -44.50
C ASP A 22 46.07 -54.32 -45.46
N PRO A 23 47.35 -54.11 -45.89
CA PRO A 23 47.71 -52.90 -46.65
C PRO A 23 47.82 -53.23 -48.13
N GLN A 24 46.86 -52.80 -48.91
CA GLN A 24 47.12 -52.65 -50.38
C GLN A 24 46.44 -51.44 -50.99
N VAL A 25 47.25 -50.46 -51.28
CA VAL A 25 47.29 -49.58 -52.48
C VAL A 25 45.97 -49.33 -53.20
N SER A 26 45.42 -48.15 -53.08
CA SER A 26 44.67 -47.55 -54.19
C SER A 26 44.78 -45.98 -54.11
N GLN A 27 45.55 -45.46 -55.06
CA GLN A 27 45.64 -44.07 -55.42
C GLN A 27 44.23 -43.57 -55.81
N LYS A 28 43.48 -42.93 -54.89
CA LYS A 28 42.34 -42.13 -55.27
C LYS A 28 42.74 -40.66 -55.44
N LYS A 29 42.65 -40.23 -56.73
CA LYS A 29 42.82 -38.87 -57.20
C LYS A 29 42.12 -37.85 -56.24
N ARG A 30 42.91 -36.94 -55.69
CA ARG A 30 42.36 -35.71 -55.00
C ARG A 30 41.56 -34.92 -56.02
N ARG A 31 40.24 -35.03 -56.00
CA ARG A 31 39.32 -34.10 -56.67
C ARG A 31 39.37 -32.78 -55.94
N ASN A 32 40.07 -31.79 -56.51
CA ASN A 32 40.06 -30.41 -56.12
C ASN A 32 38.61 -29.91 -56.14
N LYS A 33 37.99 -29.79 -54.98
CA LYS A 33 36.70 -29.06 -54.80
C LYS A 33 37.00 -27.57 -55.01
N ARG A 34 37.18 -27.13 -56.25
CA ARG A 34 37.08 -25.71 -56.58
C ARG A 34 35.71 -25.24 -56.22
N GLY A 35 35.62 -24.38 -55.20
CA GLY A 35 34.40 -23.99 -54.55
C GLY A 35 33.35 -23.45 -55.52
N LEU A 36 32.10 -23.60 -55.16
CA LEU A 36 30.89 -23.12 -55.83
C LEU A 36 31.02 -21.65 -56.28
N TRP A 37 31.83 -20.86 -55.60
CA TRP A 37 32.14 -19.45 -55.87
C TRP A 37 32.81 -19.19 -57.23
N MET A 38 33.58 -20.13 -57.76
CA MET A 38 34.28 -19.97 -59.06
C MET A 38 33.36 -20.28 -60.29
N ARG A 39 32.15 -20.75 -60.07
CA ARG A 39 31.14 -21.01 -61.12
C ARG A 39 30.21 -19.84 -61.39
N ILE A 40 30.26 -18.76 -60.55
CA ILE A 40 29.48 -17.56 -60.80
C ILE A 40 30.19 -16.67 -61.80
N PRO A 41 29.49 -16.16 -62.83
CA PRO A 41 30.09 -15.25 -63.86
C PRO A 41 30.72 -14.02 -63.19
N MET A 42 31.88 -13.59 -63.67
CA MET A 42 32.66 -12.45 -63.16
C MET A 42 31.81 -11.19 -62.84
N PRO A 43 30.85 -10.75 -63.72
CA PRO A 43 30.04 -9.57 -63.45
C PRO A 43 29.11 -9.78 -62.25
N VAL A 44 28.51 -10.96 -62.08
CA VAL A 44 27.63 -11.28 -60.93
C VAL A 44 28.42 -11.35 -59.61
N ARG A 45 29.63 -11.87 -59.64
CA ARG A 45 30.51 -11.94 -58.47
C ARG A 45 31.00 -10.56 -58.04
N LYS A 46 31.29 -9.66 -59.00
CA LYS A 46 31.60 -8.25 -58.67
C LYS A 46 30.40 -7.54 -58.09
N GLY A 47 29.18 -7.77 -58.61
CA GLY A 47 27.95 -7.23 -58.08
C GLY A 47 27.67 -7.70 -56.63
N LEU A 48 27.83 -9.01 -56.34
CA LEU A 48 27.69 -9.54 -54.98
C LEU A 48 28.71 -8.97 -53.99
N ILE A 49 30.00 -8.84 -54.44
CA ILE A 49 31.04 -8.20 -53.62
C ILE A 49 30.68 -6.73 -53.36
N SER A 50 30.23 -6.00 -54.37
CA SER A 50 29.83 -4.60 -54.22
C SER A 50 28.67 -4.46 -53.27
N ILE A 51 27.66 -5.33 -53.31
CA ILE A 51 26.54 -5.36 -52.37
C ILE A 51 27.03 -5.59 -50.93
N VAL A 52 27.89 -6.57 -50.71
CA VAL A 52 28.47 -6.86 -49.38
C VAL A 52 29.30 -5.67 -48.86
N VAL A 53 30.10 -5.04 -49.75
CA VAL A 53 30.89 -3.84 -49.37
C VAL A 53 29.99 -2.66 -49.05
N VAL A 54 28.92 -2.42 -49.83
CA VAL A 54 27.96 -1.34 -49.55
C VAL A 54 27.24 -1.58 -48.23
N PHE A 55 26.73 -2.80 -47.98
CA PHE A 55 26.12 -3.14 -46.71
C PHE A 55 27.11 -3.03 -45.54
N GLY A 56 28.36 -3.44 -45.73
CA GLY A 56 29.43 -3.29 -44.75
C GLY A 56 29.71 -1.79 -44.47
N LEU A 57 29.79 -0.96 -45.46
CA LEU A 57 30.00 0.49 -45.32
C LEU A 57 28.79 1.16 -44.61
N VAL A 58 27.55 0.82 -45.03
CA VAL A 58 26.34 1.32 -44.36
C VAL A 58 26.31 0.90 -42.89
N GLY A 59 26.68 -0.34 -42.60
CA GLY A 59 26.80 -0.81 -41.21
C GLY A 59 27.84 -0.04 -40.40
N VAL A 60 29.02 0.22 -40.95
CA VAL A 60 30.06 1.01 -40.31
C VAL A 60 29.63 2.47 -40.10
N PHE A 61 29.02 3.12 -41.13
CA PHE A 61 28.50 4.48 -40.99
C PHE A 61 27.36 4.56 -39.97
N SER A 62 26.45 3.61 -39.95
CA SER A 62 25.37 3.56 -38.96
C SER A 62 25.92 3.36 -37.55
N ALA A 63 26.90 2.47 -37.38
CA ALA A 63 27.58 2.25 -36.10
C ALA A 63 28.34 3.51 -35.63
N ALA A 64 29.06 4.20 -36.58
CA ALA A 64 29.76 5.43 -36.29
C ALA A 64 28.81 6.59 -35.88
N ALA A 65 27.68 6.74 -36.59
CA ALA A 65 26.66 7.73 -36.30
C ALA A 65 25.99 7.44 -34.95
N PHE A 66 25.69 6.17 -34.65
CA PHE A 66 25.16 5.75 -33.35
C PHE A 66 26.17 5.98 -32.23
N MET A 67 27.44 5.64 -32.43
CA MET A 67 28.50 5.94 -31.47
C MET A 67 28.64 7.42 -31.24
N TRP A 68 28.64 8.25 -32.31
CA TRP A 68 28.68 9.70 -32.17
C TRP A 68 27.49 10.23 -31.38
N TYR A 69 26.27 9.77 -31.64
CA TYR A 69 25.09 10.10 -30.88
C TYR A 69 25.24 9.71 -29.41
N ALA A 70 25.62 8.46 -29.14
CA ALA A 70 25.84 7.96 -27.81
C ALA A 70 26.88 8.78 -27.02
N PHE A 71 28.00 9.16 -27.67
CA PHE A 71 29.04 9.96 -27.02
C PHE A 71 28.72 11.46 -26.89
N SER A 72 27.76 11.98 -27.67
CA SER A 72 27.41 13.40 -27.65
C SER A 72 26.25 13.74 -26.71
N TYR A 73 25.31 12.80 -26.51
CA TYR A 73 24.06 13.08 -25.82
C TYR A 73 23.86 12.31 -24.49
N LEU A 74 24.68 11.32 -24.17
CA LEU A 74 24.58 10.62 -22.90
C LEU A 74 25.54 11.25 -21.88
N ASP A 75 25.06 11.54 -20.67
CA ASP A 75 25.88 12.08 -19.57
C ASP A 75 26.78 10.95 -18.99
N PRO A 76 28.11 11.11 -18.99
CA PRO A 76 29.01 10.11 -18.44
C PRO A 76 29.31 10.31 -16.95
N THR A 77 28.88 11.42 -16.34
CA THR A 77 29.32 11.79 -15.00
C THR A 77 28.77 10.86 -13.93
N ILE A 78 29.65 10.29 -13.15
CA ILE A 78 29.38 9.64 -11.85
C ILE A 78 30.43 10.14 -10.91
N ASP A 79 30.01 10.67 -9.77
CA ASP A 79 30.90 11.19 -8.76
C ASP A 79 31.06 10.18 -7.62
N LEU A 80 32.24 9.55 -7.51
CA LEU A 80 32.60 8.68 -6.39
C LEU A 80 33.05 9.46 -5.16
N GLY A 81 33.50 10.70 -5.32
CA GLY A 81 33.97 11.54 -4.20
C GLY A 81 32.86 11.86 -3.20
N ASN A 82 31.61 11.89 -3.68
CA ASN A 82 30.45 12.02 -2.80
C ASN A 82 30.03 10.69 -2.12
N ILE A 83 30.53 9.55 -2.59
CA ILE A 83 30.22 8.25 -1.97
C ILE A 83 31.01 8.08 -0.66
N ASP A 84 32.26 8.52 -0.62
CA ASP A 84 33.16 8.37 0.53
C ASP A 84 32.88 9.43 1.61
N SER A 85 32.82 10.71 1.22
CA SER A 85 32.63 11.83 2.16
C SER A 85 31.19 12.04 2.61
N SER A 86 30.19 11.51 1.90
CA SER A 86 28.76 11.69 2.22
C SER A 86 28.18 10.56 3.10
N LEU A 87 28.91 9.46 3.29
CA LEU A 87 28.40 8.29 3.98
C LEU A 87 28.71 8.24 5.50
N ASP A 88 29.41 9.24 6.03
CA ASP A 88 29.70 9.38 7.47
C ASP A 88 28.79 10.39 8.19
N TYR A 89 27.82 10.96 7.50
CA TYR A 89 26.90 11.93 8.07
C TYR A 89 25.60 11.28 8.51
N THR A 90 25.20 11.56 9.73
CA THR A 90 23.91 11.13 10.27
C THR A 90 22.76 11.79 9.50
N THR A 91 21.86 11.02 8.95
CA THR A 91 20.61 11.53 8.39
C THR A 91 19.63 11.84 9.52
N VAL A 92 18.99 13.00 9.43
CA VAL A 92 18.05 13.47 10.45
C VAL A 92 16.65 13.56 9.86
N VAL A 93 15.67 13.04 10.60
CA VAL A 93 14.24 13.15 10.25
C VAL A 93 13.63 14.26 11.10
N TYR A 94 12.96 15.18 10.45
CA TYR A 94 12.28 16.34 11.05
C TYR A 94 10.77 16.18 10.93
N ALA A 95 10.02 16.48 11.99
CA ALA A 95 8.55 16.49 11.98
C ALA A 95 8.02 17.82 12.56
N LYS A 96 6.78 18.15 12.22
CA LYS A 96 6.14 19.37 12.73
C LYS A 96 5.65 19.18 14.17
N ASN A 97 6.02 20.13 15.03
CA ASN A 97 5.47 20.26 16.37
C ASN A 97 4.08 20.94 16.38
N ALA A 98 3.49 21.12 17.56
CA ALA A 98 2.15 21.72 17.74
C ALA A 98 2.01 23.15 17.19
N VAL A 99 3.10 23.91 17.07
CA VAL A 99 3.11 25.27 16.50
C VAL A 99 3.46 25.30 15.02
N GLY A 100 3.69 24.12 14.42
CA GLY A 100 3.98 23.96 12.99
C GLY A 100 5.45 24.13 12.61
N GLU A 101 6.35 24.22 13.59
CA GLU A 101 7.80 24.28 13.38
C GLU A 101 8.38 22.88 13.27
N TYR A 102 9.43 22.73 12.45
CA TYR A 102 10.12 21.45 12.31
C TYR A 102 11.12 21.23 13.45
N GLU A 103 11.01 20.09 14.10
CA GLU A 103 11.92 19.62 15.14
C GLU A 103 12.50 18.26 14.73
N GLU A 104 13.71 17.98 15.20
CA GLU A 104 14.36 16.69 15.02
C GLU A 104 13.63 15.63 15.83
N ILE A 105 13.22 14.53 15.17
CA ILE A 105 12.50 13.43 15.81
C ILE A 105 13.28 12.12 15.79
N GLU A 106 14.20 11.94 14.83
CA GLU A 106 14.94 10.70 14.68
C GLU A 106 16.27 10.98 13.99
N HIS A 107 17.30 10.30 14.47
CA HIS A 107 18.61 10.24 13.83
C HIS A 107 18.76 8.85 13.24
N LEU A 108 18.89 8.79 11.92
CA LEU A 108 19.15 7.54 11.25
C LEU A 108 20.66 7.28 11.34
N TYR A 109 21.04 6.56 12.36
CA TYR A 109 22.39 6.06 12.48
C TYR A 109 22.54 4.89 11.52
N LYS A 110 23.75 4.74 11.02
CA LYS A 110 24.18 3.58 10.28
C LYS A 110 24.02 2.34 11.19
N ASP A 111 22.85 1.71 11.15
CA ASP A 111 22.78 0.35 11.64
C ASP A 111 23.74 -0.51 10.81
N GLU A 112 24.44 -1.41 11.46
CA GLU A 112 25.57 -2.24 11.02
C GLU A 112 25.43 -2.96 9.66
N ASN A 113 24.42 -2.66 8.87
CA ASN A 113 24.18 -3.28 7.56
C ASN A 113 24.98 -2.66 6.41
N ARG A 114 25.79 -1.63 6.68
CA ARG A 114 26.81 -1.13 5.78
C ARG A 114 27.89 -0.42 6.57
N ILE A 115 29.00 -1.09 6.77
CA ILE A 115 30.22 -0.50 7.32
C ILE A 115 31.15 -0.28 6.14
N TRP A 116 31.41 1.00 5.80
CA TRP A 116 32.45 1.31 4.83
C TRP A 116 33.79 0.90 5.42
N THR A 117 34.57 0.18 4.65
CA THR A 117 35.88 -0.27 5.05
C THR A 117 36.88 0.20 4.01
N ASN A 118 37.95 0.89 4.45
CA ASN A 118 39.02 1.31 3.55
C ASN A 118 39.67 0.07 2.92
N LEU A 119 40.14 0.20 1.68
CA LEU A 119 40.71 -0.93 0.96
C LEU A 119 41.88 -1.58 1.71
N GLU A 120 42.63 -0.79 2.46
CA GLU A 120 43.76 -1.25 3.28
C GLU A 120 43.36 -2.16 4.46
N ASP A 121 42.11 -2.02 4.95
CA ASP A 121 41.55 -2.83 6.02
C ASP A 121 40.84 -4.11 5.47
N ILE A 122 40.63 -4.20 4.16
CA ILE A 122 40.06 -5.38 3.49
C ILE A 122 41.18 -6.35 3.14
N PRO A 123 41.16 -7.63 3.62
CA PRO A 123 42.19 -8.63 3.33
C PRO A 123 42.48 -8.75 1.83
N GLU A 124 43.74 -8.85 1.45
CA GLU A 124 44.13 -9.06 0.05
C GLU A 124 43.48 -10.32 -0.53
N ASP A 125 43.30 -11.37 0.26
CA ASP A 125 42.65 -12.62 -0.12
C ASP A 125 41.19 -12.37 -0.56
N LEU A 126 40.48 -11.47 0.14
CA LEU A 126 39.10 -11.10 -0.25
C LEU A 126 39.09 -10.27 -1.53
N GLN A 127 39.95 -9.25 -1.64
CA GLN A 127 40.11 -8.46 -2.85
C GLN A 127 40.40 -9.34 -4.08
N TRP A 128 41.35 -10.27 -3.95
CA TRP A 128 41.71 -11.18 -5.04
C TRP A 128 40.68 -12.27 -5.31
N SER A 129 39.86 -12.66 -4.34
CA SER A 129 38.73 -13.56 -4.58
C SER A 129 37.73 -12.95 -5.58
N PHE A 130 37.43 -11.65 -5.45
CA PHE A 130 36.57 -10.92 -6.40
C PHE A 130 37.26 -10.69 -7.75
N ILE A 131 38.52 -10.22 -7.74
CA ILE A 131 39.28 -9.98 -8.97
C ILE A 131 39.43 -11.28 -9.78
N ALA A 132 39.75 -12.39 -9.14
CA ALA A 132 39.96 -13.66 -9.80
C ALA A 132 38.72 -14.18 -10.51
N ILE A 133 37.55 -14.05 -9.90
CA ILE A 133 36.31 -14.60 -10.45
C ILE A 133 35.56 -13.63 -11.37
N GLU A 134 35.58 -12.35 -11.07
CA GLU A 134 34.81 -11.35 -11.81
C GLU A 134 35.64 -10.69 -12.91
N ASP A 135 36.91 -10.33 -12.63
CA ASP A 135 37.75 -9.55 -13.56
C ASP A 135 39.25 -9.77 -13.37
N GLU A 136 39.75 -10.97 -13.75
CA GLU A 136 41.15 -11.37 -13.57
C GLU A 136 42.21 -10.41 -14.18
N ARG A 137 41.74 -9.53 -15.08
CA ARG A 137 42.59 -8.53 -15.74
C ARG A 137 42.30 -7.09 -15.29
N PHE A 138 41.64 -6.91 -14.15
CA PHE A 138 41.21 -5.62 -13.59
C PHE A 138 42.30 -4.53 -13.66
N TYR A 139 43.51 -4.87 -13.26
CA TYR A 139 44.64 -3.93 -13.31
C TYR A 139 45.28 -3.74 -14.71
N LYS A 140 44.74 -4.42 -15.75
CA LYS A 140 45.35 -4.41 -17.11
C LYS A 140 44.50 -3.63 -18.15
N HIS A 141 43.32 -3.17 -17.80
CA HIS A 141 42.45 -2.41 -18.68
C HIS A 141 41.98 -1.12 -18.01
N ASN A 142 41.40 -0.20 -18.78
CA ASN A 142 40.85 1.07 -18.31
C ASN A 142 39.31 1.03 -18.39
N GLY A 143 38.66 0.39 -17.42
CA GLY A 143 37.20 0.30 -17.25
C GLY A 143 36.50 -0.75 -18.12
N VAL A 144 37.01 -1.07 -19.29
CA VAL A 144 36.43 -2.05 -20.22
C VAL A 144 37.51 -3.00 -20.71
N ASP A 145 37.31 -4.28 -20.52
CA ASP A 145 38.12 -5.34 -21.13
C ASP A 145 37.62 -5.65 -22.56
N TRP A 146 38.14 -4.91 -23.55
CA TRP A 146 37.75 -5.06 -24.95
C TRP A 146 37.98 -6.47 -25.49
N TRP A 147 38.94 -7.22 -24.95
CA TRP A 147 39.25 -8.58 -25.35
C TRP A 147 38.18 -9.58 -24.88
N ARG A 148 37.77 -9.47 -23.63
CA ARG A 148 36.64 -10.25 -23.06
C ARG A 148 35.31 -9.84 -23.71
N THR A 149 35.05 -8.55 -23.84
CA THR A 149 33.81 -8.01 -24.45
C THR A 149 33.68 -8.50 -25.90
N GLY A 150 34.75 -8.41 -26.70
CA GLY A 150 34.76 -8.92 -28.08
C GLY A 150 34.57 -10.45 -28.15
N GLY A 151 35.17 -11.21 -27.26
CA GLY A 151 34.98 -12.65 -27.11
C GLY A 151 33.55 -13.03 -26.76
N ALA A 152 32.91 -12.30 -25.81
CA ALA A 152 31.53 -12.51 -25.42
C ALA A 152 30.55 -12.24 -26.60
N ILE A 153 30.74 -11.15 -27.34
CA ILE A 153 29.93 -10.82 -28.53
C ILE A 153 30.08 -11.90 -29.58
N LEU A 154 31.30 -12.35 -29.86
CA LEU A 154 31.54 -13.37 -30.84
C LEU A 154 30.92 -14.73 -30.43
N SER A 155 31.00 -15.08 -29.15
CA SER A 155 30.38 -16.30 -28.60
C SER A 155 28.85 -16.25 -28.70
N MET A 156 28.27 -15.10 -28.44
CA MET A 156 26.82 -14.86 -28.59
C MET A 156 26.38 -15.04 -30.10
N LEU A 157 27.15 -14.48 -31.01
CA LEU A 157 26.85 -14.59 -32.47
C LEU A 157 27.04 -16.01 -33.02
N THR A 158 27.89 -16.81 -32.40
CA THR A 158 28.20 -18.19 -32.84
C THR A 158 27.40 -19.25 -32.08
N GLY A 159 26.49 -18.86 -31.16
CA GLY A 159 25.69 -19.82 -30.38
C GLY A 159 26.51 -20.58 -29.32
N GLY A 160 27.66 -20.05 -28.92
CA GLY A 160 28.51 -20.60 -27.85
C GLY A 160 27.99 -20.27 -26.46
N ARG A 161 28.69 -20.78 -25.43
CA ARG A 161 28.39 -20.44 -24.04
C ARG A 161 28.64 -18.94 -23.82
N THR A 162 27.68 -18.25 -23.22
CA THR A 162 27.82 -16.87 -22.77
C THR A 162 28.81 -16.80 -21.62
N TYR A 163 29.95 -16.14 -21.83
CA TYR A 163 30.88 -15.77 -20.76
C TYR A 163 30.50 -14.38 -20.24
N GLY A 164 30.56 -14.15 -18.92
CA GLY A 164 30.44 -12.83 -18.31
C GLY A 164 31.52 -11.90 -18.87
N GLY A 165 31.10 -10.88 -19.59
CA GLY A 165 32.04 -9.94 -20.26
C GLY A 165 32.17 -8.61 -19.57
N SER A 166 31.50 -8.35 -18.44
CA SER A 166 31.55 -7.10 -17.68
C SER A 166 32.76 -7.07 -16.74
N THR A 167 33.36 -5.91 -16.58
CA THR A 167 34.46 -5.65 -15.66
C THR A 167 33.94 -5.26 -14.28
N ILE A 168 34.78 -5.25 -13.25
CA ILE A 168 34.48 -4.71 -11.91
C ILE A 168 33.99 -3.26 -12.01
N THR A 169 34.65 -2.43 -12.82
CA THR A 169 34.24 -1.04 -13.04
C THR A 169 32.84 -0.93 -13.64
N GLN A 170 32.51 -1.79 -14.59
CA GLN A 170 31.16 -1.85 -15.18
C GLN A 170 30.11 -2.37 -14.19
N GLN A 171 30.49 -3.32 -13.34
CA GLN A 171 29.60 -3.80 -12.28
C GLN A 171 29.37 -2.76 -11.19
N LEU A 172 30.41 -2.01 -10.81
CA LEU A 172 30.26 -0.85 -9.90
C LEU A 172 29.23 0.15 -10.44
N ILE A 173 29.33 0.52 -11.73
CA ILE A 173 28.38 1.41 -12.36
C ILE A 173 26.96 0.85 -12.30
N LYS A 174 26.80 -0.43 -12.63
CA LYS A 174 25.51 -1.11 -12.51
C LYS A 174 24.97 -1.07 -11.07
N ASN A 175 25.81 -1.32 -10.08
CA ASN A 175 25.42 -1.29 -8.67
C ASN A 175 25.01 0.13 -8.24
N LEU A 176 25.66 1.16 -8.73
CA LEU A 176 25.35 2.55 -8.41
C LEU A 176 24.12 3.09 -9.12
N THR A 177 23.86 2.62 -10.36
CA THR A 177 22.76 3.16 -11.18
C THR A 177 21.50 2.28 -11.18
N GLY A 178 21.57 1.05 -10.69
CA GLY A 178 20.43 0.11 -10.64
C GLY A 178 19.87 -0.31 -12.01
N ASP A 179 20.52 0.08 -13.09
CA ASP A 179 20.02 -0.11 -14.45
C ASP A 179 20.26 -1.56 -14.94
N ASP A 180 19.24 -2.41 -14.79
CA ASP A 180 19.24 -3.83 -15.19
C ASP A 180 18.62 -4.10 -16.57
N ASP A 181 18.13 -3.07 -17.26
CA ASP A 181 17.50 -3.20 -18.57
C ASP A 181 18.42 -3.86 -19.60
N VAL A 182 17.91 -4.86 -20.33
CA VAL A 182 18.63 -5.59 -21.38
C VAL A 182 18.63 -4.81 -22.71
N LYS A 183 18.94 -3.50 -22.68
CA LYS A 183 18.99 -2.65 -23.87
C LYS A 183 20.43 -2.35 -24.29
N ILE A 184 20.69 -2.28 -25.60
CA ILE A 184 22.01 -1.94 -26.15
C ILE A 184 22.43 -0.51 -25.72
N SER A 185 21.50 0.42 -25.68
CA SER A 185 21.74 1.80 -25.25
C SER A 185 22.29 1.88 -23.83
N ARG A 186 21.73 1.10 -22.90
CA ARG A 186 22.22 0.96 -21.55
C ARG A 186 23.67 0.47 -21.48
N LYS A 187 23.97 -0.61 -22.21
CA LYS A 187 25.34 -1.17 -22.20
C LYS A 187 26.37 -0.18 -22.74
N ILE A 188 25.99 0.68 -23.68
CA ILE A 188 26.86 1.74 -24.18
C ILE A 188 27.08 2.83 -23.13
N GLN A 189 26.02 3.20 -22.41
CA GLN A 189 26.12 4.16 -21.31
C GLN A 189 26.97 3.62 -20.15
N GLU A 190 26.80 2.36 -19.78
CA GLU A 190 27.64 1.65 -18.82
C GLU A 190 29.13 1.67 -19.24
N ILE A 191 29.43 1.33 -20.49
CA ILE A 191 30.78 1.39 -21.04
C ILE A 191 31.36 2.83 -20.93
N ARG A 192 30.57 3.82 -21.31
CA ARG A 192 31.00 5.21 -21.30
C ARG A 192 31.28 5.72 -19.88
N ARG A 193 30.40 5.40 -18.93
CA ARG A 193 30.58 5.70 -17.51
C ARG A 193 31.81 5.00 -16.93
N ALA A 194 32.04 3.73 -17.33
CA ALA A 194 33.23 2.98 -16.91
C ALA A 194 34.53 3.60 -17.40
N LEU A 195 34.58 4.08 -18.65
CA LEU A 195 35.75 4.78 -19.19
C LEU A 195 35.97 6.15 -18.51
N TYR A 196 34.89 6.85 -18.16
CA TYR A 196 34.96 8.12 -17.42
C TYR A 196 35.48 7.89 -15.98
N LEU A 197 34.93 6.91 -15.30
CA LEU A 197 35.29 6.57 -13.91
C LEU A 197 36.80 6.25 -13.78
N GLU A 198 37.34 5.45 -14.69
CA GLU A 198 38.76 5.09 -14.72
C GLU A 198 39.69 6.22 -15.12
N LYS A 199 39.15 7.31 -15.64
CA LYS A 199 39.92 8.55 -15.92
C LYS A 199 39.99 9.42 -14.67
N GLU A 200 38.93 9.46 -13.88
CA GLU A 200 38.85 10.35 -12.70
C GLU A 200 39.36 9.67 -11.41
N TYR A 201 39.25 8.33 -11.31
CA TYR A 201 39.59 7.56 -10.10
C TYR A 201 40.61 6.45 -10.41
N ASN A 202 41.47 6.16 -9.44
CA ASN A 202 42.43 5.08 -9.56
C ASN A 202 41.80 3.71 -9.26
N LYS A 203 42.54 2.62 -9.58
CA LYS A 203 42.06 1.24 -9.41
C LYS A 203 41.69 0.89 -7.97
N SER A 204 42.41 1.38 -7.01
CA SER A 204 42.16 1.13 -5.58
C SER A 204 40.85 1.76 -5.14
N GLN A 205 40.60 3.02 -5.53
CA GLN A 205 39.34 3.71 -5.23
C GLN A 205 38.13 3.02 -5.89
N ILE A 206 38.30 2.54 -7.13
CA ILE A 206 37.23 1.81 -7.84
C ILE A 206 36.95 0.45 -7.17
N LEU A 207 38.00 -0.26 -6.76
CA LEU A 207 37.85 -1.56 -6.07
C LEU A 207 37.22 -1.39 -4.71
N GLU A 208 37.65 -0.38 -3.93
CA GLU A 208 37.09 -0.02 -2.64
C GLU A 208 35.60 0.27 -2.77
N ALA A 209 35.21 1.15 -3.67
CA ALA A 209 33.81 1.47 -3.92
C ALA A 209 33.00 0.23 -4.35
N TYR A 210 33.57 -0.65 -5.17
CA TYR A 210 32.94 -1.89 -5.57
C TYR A 210 32.69 -2.82 -4.39
N LEU A 211 33.70 -3.10 -3.58
CA LEU A 211 33.62 -3.99 -2.43
C LEU A 211 32.68 -3.49 -1.35
N ASN A 212 32.52 -2.18 -1.23
CA ASN A 212 31.60 -1.55 -0.28
C ASN A 212 30.18 -1.39 -0.81
N THR A 213 29.93 -1.58 -2.11
CA THR A 213 28.60 -1.34 -2.72
C THR A 213 27.90 -2.59 -3.22
N ILE A 214 28.62 -3.70 -3.32
CA ILE A 214 28.08 -4.95 -3.85
C ILE A 214 27.10 -5.61 -2.87
N TYR A 215 26.01 -6.17 -3.40
CA TYR A 215 24.94 -6.81 -2.63
C TYR A 215 25.19 -8.31 -2.42
N PHE A 216 25.04 -8.78 -1.17
CA PHE A 216 25.32 -10.14 -0.74
C PHE A 216 24.09 -10.93 -0.26
N ALA A 217 22.86 -10.54 -0.59
CA ALA A 217 21.62 -11.03 0.02
C ALA A 217 21.48 -10.64 1.51
N GLU A 218 20.45 -11.15 2.18
CA GLU A 218 20.14 -10.89 3.61
C GLU A 218 20.12 -9.39 3.99
N GLY A 219 19.86 -8.51 3.01
CA GLY A 219 19.96 -7.06 3.22
C GLY A 219 21.38 -6.51 3.33
N CYS A 220 22.42 -7.32 3.08
CA CYS A 220 23.81 -6.93 3.23
C CYS A 220 24.37 -6.23 1.99
N ASN A 221 24.92 -5.03 2.19
CA ASN A 221 25.70 -4.32 1.19
C ASN A 221 27.12 -4.09 1.72
N GLY A 222 28.13 -4.42 0.91
CA GLY A 222 29.54 -4.31 1.28
C GLY A 222 30.09 -5.52 2.05
N VAL A 223 31.41 -5.68 1.91
CA VAL A 223 32.13 -6.86 2.40
C VAL A 223 32.19 -6.97 3.91
N GLN A 224 32.27 -5.83 4.63
CA GLN A 224 32.27 -5.84 6.10
C GLN A 224 30.92 -6.34 6.64
N THR A 225 29.84 -5.85 6.08
CA THR A 225 28.49 -6.30 6.44
C THR A 225 28.29 -7.79 6.14
N ALA A 226 28.84 -8.25 5.00
CA ALA A 226 28.79 -9.67 4.65
C ALA A 226 29.60 -10.53 5.64
N ALA A 227 30.79 -10.08 6.06
CA ALA A 227 31.61 -10.76 7.05
C ALA A 227 30.88 -10.92 8.39
N ASN A 228 30.28 -9.85 8.88
CA ASN A 228 29.48 -9.87 10.09
C ASN A 228 28.24 -10.78 9.95
N THR A 229 27.52 -10.69 8.82
CA THR A 229 26.27 -11.44 8.63
C THR A 229 26.50 -12.94 8.49
N TYR A 230 27.53 -13.35 7.72
CA TYR A 230 27.75 -14.76 7.40
C TYR A 230 28.67 -15.48 8.37
N PHE A 231 29.59 -14.74 9.03
CA PHE A 231 30.60 -15.34 9.89
C PHE A 231 30.68 -14.71 11.29
N GLY A 232 29.97 -13.61 11.55
CA GLY A 232 30.02 -12.90 12.83
C GLY A 232 31.40 -12.33 13.14
N LYS A 233 32.17 -11.93 12.11
CA LYS A 233 33.55 -11.48 12.19
C LYS A 233 33.73 -10.10 11.57
N ASP A 234 34.75 -9.39 11.99
CA ASP A 234 35.29 -8.28 11.23
C ASP A 234 35.88 -8.78 9.90
N VAL A 235 35.79 -7.92 8.84
CA VAL A 235 36.30 -8.32 7.51
C VAL A 235 37.78 -8.68 7.55
N GLY A 236 38.58 -7.99 8.39
CA GLY A 236 40.00 -8.24 8.58
C GLY A 236 40.32 -9.60 9.22
N GLU A 237 39.33 -10.26 9.84
CA GLU A 237 39.50 -11.56 10.52
C GLU A 237 39.08 -12.76 9.66
N LEU A 238 38.68 -12.52 8.40
CA LEU A 238 38.27 -13.61 7.51
C LEU A 238 39.43 -14.49 7.08
N THR A 239 39.23 -15.80 7.10
CA THR A 239 40.14 -16.76 6.48
C THR A 239 40.05 -16.74 4.96
N LEU A 240 41.04 -17.25 4.24
CA LEU A 240 41.03 -17.42 2.78
C LEU A 240 39.77 -18.16 2.30
N ALA A 241 39.35 -19.20 3.04
CA ALA A 241 38.17 -19.99 2.73
C ALA A 241 36.88 -19.17 2.88
N GLU A 242 36.79 -18.35 3.92
CA GLU A 242 35.65 -17.42 4.16
C GLU A 242 35.60 -16.29 3.11
N CYS A 243 36.76 -15.71 2.76
CA CYS A 243 36.89 -14.73 1.70
C CYS A 243 36.32 -15.24 0.36
N ALA A 244 36.73 -16.41 -0.05
CA ALA A 244 36.24 -17.04 -1.28
C ALA A 244 34.75 -17.40 -1.20
N SER A 245 34.24 -17.75 -0.01
CA SER A 245 32.81 -18.02 0.21
C SER A 245 31.95 -16.77 0.09
N ILE A 246 32.38 -15.63 0.64
CA ILE A 246 31.70 -14.32 0.48
C ILE A 246 31.67 -13.94 -0.99
N ALA A 247 32.80 -14.02 -1.69
CA ALA A 247 32.87 -13.71 -3.12
C ALA A 247 31.97 -14.63 -3.97
N ALA A 248 31.67 -15.85 -3.51
CA ALA A 248 30.78 -16.77 -4.19
C ALA A 248 29.32 -16.32 -4.21
N ILE A 249 28.86 -15.51 -3.25
CA ILE A 249 27.45 -15.14 -3.10
C ILE A 249 26.99 -14.19 -4.21
N THR A 250 27.83 -13.28 -4.67
CA THR A 250 27.50 -12.09 -5.45
C THR A 250 26.86 -12.34 -6.83
N ASN A 251 27.19 -13.40 -7.51
CA ASN A 251 26.73 -13.63 -8.90
C ASN A 251 25.24 -13.94 -9.00
N LEU A 252 24.72 -14.78 -8.09
CA LEU A 252 23.32 -15.18 -7.98
C LEU A 252 23.01 -15.46 -6.49
N PRO A 253 22.71 -14.42 -5.71
CA PRO A 253 22.46 -14.57 -4.28
C PRO A 253 21.42 -15.64 -3.94
N SER A 254 20.34 -15.74 -4.72
CA SER A 254 19.30 -16.77 -4.53
C SER A 254 19.80 -18.21 -4.67
N LYS A 255 20.94 -18.41 -5.35
CA LYS A 255 21.56 -19.73 -5.56
C LYS A 255 22.72 -20.01 -4.62
N TYR A 256 23.43 -18.99 -4.17
CA TYR A 256 24.69 -19.15 -3.46
C TYR A 256 24.65 -18.64 -2.01
N ASN A 257 23.52 -18.10 -1.54
CA ASN A 257 23.35 -17.70 -0.14
C ASN A 257 23.23 -18.95 0.76
N PRO A 258 24.19 -19.18 1.66
CA PRO A 258 24.25 -20.40 2.48
C PRO A 258 23.12 -20.50 3.53
N TYR A 259 22.32 -19.46 3.73
CA TYR A 259 21.22 -19.45 4.70
C TYR A 259 19.86 -19.87 4.13
N ILE A 260 19.73 -20.03 2.80
CA ILE A 260 18.45 -20.39 2.18
C ILE A 260 18.16 -21.89 2.35
N SER A 261 19.13 -22.75 2.03
CA SER A 261 18.98 -24.21 2.09
C SER A 261 20.32 -24.93 2.06
N ASP A 262 20.34 -26.24 2.36
CA ASP A 262 21.53 -27.09 2.23
C ASP A 262 22.02 -27.12 0.77
N GLU A 263 21.13 -27.10 -0.22
CA GLU A 263 21.48 -27.03 -1.63
C GLU A 263 22.24 -25.75 -1.98
N THR A 264 21.78 -24.59 -1.51
CA THR A 264 22.44 -23.31 -1.75
C THR A 264 23.79 -23.23 -1.03
N LYS A 265 23.92 -23.86 0.13
CA LYS A 265 25.17 -23.99 0.87
C LYS A 265 26.19 -24.83 0.10
N GLU A 266 25.79 -25.95 -0.50
CA GLU A 266 26.63 -26.77 -1.35
C GLU A 266 27.03 -26.06 -2.65
N ASN A 267 26.08 -25.30 -3.23
CA ASN A 267 26.37 -24.46 -4.38
C ASN A 267 27.41 -23.37 -4.05
N ASN A 268 27.32 -22.75 -2.88
CA ASN A 268 28.31 -21.78 -2.38
C ASN A 268 29.68 -22.47 -2.28
N LYS A 269 29.75 -23.62 -1.65
CA LYS A 269 30.99 -24.41 -1.52
C LYS A 269 31.63 -24.73 -2.87
N THR A 270 30.86 -25.22 -3.84
CA THR A 270 31.33 -25.51 -5.20
C THR A 270 31.90 -24.25 -5.89
N ARG A 271 31.25 -23.09 -5.71
CA ARG A 271 31.72 -21.84 -6.27
C ARG A 271 32.95 -21.31 -5.55
N GLN A 272 33.01 -21.42 -4.21
CA GLN A 272 34.19 -21.13 -3.40
C GLN A 272 35.41 -21.87 -3.92
N GLU A 273 35.31 -23.17 -4.14
CA GLU A 273 36.39 -23.99 -4.70
C GLU A 273 36.82 -23.57 -6.10
N THR A 274 35.85 -23.12 -6.92
CA THR A 274 36.12 -22.51 -8.24
C THR A 274 36.94 -21.24 -8.11
N ILE A 275 36.62 -20.36 -7.14
CA ILE A 275 37.35 -19.12 -6.86
C ILE A 275 38.78 -19.44 -6.40
N LEU A 276 38.94 -20.33 -5.42
CA LEU A 276 40.25 -20.72 -4.91
C LEU A 276 41.16 -21.34 -6.01
N ASN A 277 40.58 -22.18 -6.88
CA ASN A 277 41.31 -22.70 -8.04
C ASN A 277 41.76 -21.58 -8.99
N LYS A 278 40.87 -20.57 -9.19
CA LYS A 278 41.19 -19.44 -10.06
C LYS A 278 42.28 -18.55 -9.47
N MET A 279 42.27 -18.33 -8.14
CA MET A 279 43.34 -17.60 -7.44
C MET A 279 44.69 -18.29 -7.57
N ALA A 280 44.70 -19.63 -7.47
CA ALA A 280 45.92 -20.44 -7.69
C ALA A 280 46.38 -20.37 -9.15
N GLU A 281 45.44 -20.47 -10.14
CA GLU A 281 45.73 -20.36 -11.58
C GLU A 281 46.44 -19.04 -11.95
N ILE A 282 45.99 -17.93 -11.34
CA ILE A 282 46.58 -16.61 -11.57
C ILE A 282 47.80 -16.30 -10.69
N GLY A 283 48.20 -17.26 -9.83
CA GLY A 283 49.43 -17.22 -9.01
C GLY A 283 49.31 -16.26 -7.81
N ARG A 284 48.13 -16.11 -7.24
CA ARG A 284 47.89 -15.29 -6.05
C ARG A 284 48.00 -16.07 -4.75
N ILE A 285 47.66 -17.34 -4.80
CA ILE A 285 47.87 -18.31 -3.74
C ILE A 285 48.60 -19.53 -4.33
N THR A 286 49.23 -20.34 -3.50
CA THR A 286 49.80 -21.59 -3.92
C THR A 286 48.74 -22.69 -4.08
N ALA A 287 49.07 -23.79 -4.75
CA ALA A 287 48.16 -24.92 -4.86
C ALA A 287 47.85 -25.54 -3.48
N GLU A 288 48.84 -25.55 -2.59
CA GLU A 288 48.76 -26.08 -1.23
C GLU A 288 47.80 -25.22 -0.39
N GLU A 289 47.88 -23.89 -0.46
CA GLU A 289 46.95 -22.97 0.20
C GLU A 289 45.52 -23.12 -0.32
N ALA A 290 45.35 -23.29 -1.64
CA ALA A 290 44.03 -23.54 -2.22
C ALA A 290 43.41 -24.84 -1.69
N GLU A 291 44.19 -25.96 -1.64
CA GLU A 291 43.64 -27.20 -1.13
C GLU A 291 43.38 -27.15 0.40
N ALA A 292 44.20 -26.43 1.17
CA ALA A 292 43.95 -26.23 2.59
C ALA A 292 42.65 -25.44 2.82
N ALA A 293 42.44 -24.34 2.08
CA ALA A 293 41.24 -23.55 2.17
C ALA A 293 39.96 -24.30 1.70
N LYS A 294 40.09 -25.19 0.71
CA LYS A 294 38.98 -26.08 0.31
C LYS A 294 38.61 -27.07 1.38
N ALA A 295 39.61 -27.60 2.12
CA ALA A 295 39.39 -28.56 3.20
C ALA A 295 38.85 -27.90 4.47
N GLU A 296 38.94 -26.58 4.60
CA GLU A 296 38.42 -25.82 5.74
C GLU A 296 36.89 -25.93 5.81
N LYS A 297 36.39 -26.27 7.01
CA LYS A 297 34.95 -26.30 7.28
C LYS A 297 34.45 -24.89 7.64
N LEU A 298 33.65 -24.32 6.77
CA LEU A 298 33.02 -23.05 7.03
C LEU A 298 31.96 -23.15 8.15
N ASP A 299 32.06 -22.28 9.13
CA ASP A 299 31.12 -22.18 10.24
C ASP A 299 30.28 -20.91 10.05
N PHE A 300 29.13 -21.00 9.35
CA PHE A 300 28.24 -19.90 9.12
C PHE A 300 27.50 -19.55 10.42
N LYS A 301 27.87 -18.45 11.03
CA LYS A 301 27.23 -17.89 12.22
C LYS A 301 26.67 -16.53 11.86
N ARG A 302 25.35 -16.36 12.01
CA ARG A 302 24.81 -15.01 12.01
C ARG A 302 25.46 -14.26 13.17
N GLY A 303 26.23 -13.22 12.85
CA GLY A 303 26.62 -12.25 13.84
C GLY A 303 25.39 -11.72 14.56
N THR A 304 25.51 -11.49 15.84
CA THR A 304 24.54 -10.65 16.54
C THR A 304 24.74 -9.23 16.00
N THR A 305 24.10 -8.95 14.85
CA THR A 305 23.84 -7.57 14.52
C THR A 305 23.03 -7.04 15.69
N ASN A 306 23.54 -6.02 16.37
CA ASN A 306 22.77 -5.29 17.38
C ASN A 306 21.60 -4.56 16.68
N GLN A 307 20.72 -5.32 16.01
CA GLN A 307 19.40 -4.86 15.55
C GLN A 307 18.50 -4.49 16.72
N ALA A 308 19.05 -4.51 17.94
CA ALA A 308 18.24 -4.49 19.15
C ALA A 308 17.76 -3.11 19.59
N ASP A 309 18.27 -1.98 19.11
CA ASP A 309 17.97 -0.72 19.77
C ASP A 309 17.51 0.48 18.93
N THR A 310 17.41 0.42 17.62
CA THR A 310 16.74 1.48 16.86
C THR A 310 15.31 1.06 16.50
N LYS A 311 14.43 1.13 17.48
CA LYS A 311 12.98 0.95 17.31
C LYS A 311 12.37 2.19 16.67
N GLN A 312 12.64 2.43 15.40
CA GLN A 312 11.98 3.50 14.66
C GLN A 312 10.46 3.29 14.67
N SER A 313 9.70 4.37 14.73
CA SER A 313 8.24 4.29 14.62
C SER A 313 7.83 3.71 13.26
N TYR A 314 6.63 3.12 13.18
CA TYR A 314 6.08 2.68 11.89
C TYR A 314 6.02 3.81 10.86
N PHE A 315 5.81 5.03 11.32
CA PHE A 315 5.75 6.21 10.46
C PHE A 315 7.13 6.53 9.86
N VAL A 316 8.16 6.58 10.69
CA VAL A 316 9.54 6.87 10.25
C VAL A 316 10.01 5.79 9.26
N GLU A 317 9.78 4.50 9.57
CA GLU A 317 10.12 3.42 8.64
C GLU A 317 9.44 3.58 7.28
N LYS A 318 8.17 4.00 7.27
CA LYS A 318 7.45 4.20 6.01
C LYS A 318 7.91 5.44 5.26
N THR A 319 8.31 6.50 5.99
CA THR A 319 8.97 7.68 5.41
C THR A 319 10.27 7.29 4.71
N ILE A 320 11.11 6.50 5.38
CA ILE A 320 12.35 5.97 4.82
C ILE A 320 12.09 5.17 3.53
N ASP A 321 11.11 4.27 3.57
CA ASP A 321 10.75 3.45 2.40
C ASP A 321 10.36 4.32 1.21
N GLN A 322 9.52 5.34 1.42
CA GLN A 322 9.10 6.24 0.36
C GLN A 322 10.28 7.07 -0.20
N VAL A 323 11.14 7.61 0.67
CA VAL A 323 12.33 8.35 0.21
C VAL A 323 13.24 7.47 -0.63
N ILE A 324 13.47 6.21 -0.22
CA ILE A 324 14.27 5.26 -1.02
C ILE A 324 13.60 5.01 -2.37
N GLU A 325 12.29 4.76 -2.39
CA GLU A 325 11.52 4.50 -3.61
C GLU A 325 11.56 5.70 -4.57
N ASP A 326 11.38 6.91 -4.06
CA ASP A 326 11.43 8.14 -4.85
C ASP A 326 12.86 8.43 -5.37
N LEU A 327 13.91 8.12 -4.60
CA LEU A 327 15.30 8.19 -5.10
C LEU A 327 15.55 7.19 -6.24
N VAL A 328 14.96 6.01 -6.16
CA VAL A 328 15.05 5.01 -7.24
C VAL A 328 14.28 5.47 -8.48
N THR A 329 13.04 5.92 -8.31
CA THR A 329 12.14 6.24 -9.44
C THR A 329 12.44 7.58 -10.08
N GLU A 330 12.72 8.63 -9.29
CA GLU A 330 12.95 10.00 -9.80
C GLU A 330 14.41 10.28 -10.18
N LYS A 331 15.36 9.71 -9.40
CA LYS A 331 16.81 9.96 -9.63
C LYS A 331 17.48 8.81 -10.39
N GLY A 332 16.79 7.67 -10.56
CA GLY A 332 17.36 6.50 -11.23
C GLY A 332 18.48 5.85 -10.43
N TYR A 333 18.49 5.98 -9.09
CA TYR A 333 19.48 5.34 -8.24
C TYR A 333 19.15 3.84 -8.07
N SER A 334 20.16 3.02 -7.81
CA SER A 334 19.88 1.66 -7.37
C SER A 334 19.27 1.68 -5.97
N TYR A 335 18.41 0.71 -5.67
CA TYR A 335 17.84 0.56 -4.32
C TYR A 335 18.93 0.55 -3.23
N SER A 336 20.03 -0.17 -3.50
CA SER A 336 21.17 -0.25 -2.59
C SER A 336 21.83 1.11 -2.32
N TYR A 337 22.04 1.89 -3.36
CA TYR A 337 22.62 3.23 -3.23
C TYR A 337 21.65 4.21 -2.57
N ALA A 338 20.39 4.21 -2.98
CA ALA A 338 19.35 5.03 -2.35
C ALA A 338 19.18 4.72 -0.86
N SER A 339 19.15 3.44 -0.50
CA SER A 339 19.12 2.99 0.90
C SER A 339 20.33 3.51 1.69
N SER A 340 21.53 3.36 1.11
CA SER A 340 22.74 3.87 1.76
C SER A 340 22.71 5.38 1.97
N MET A 341 22.28 6.15 0.97
CA MET A 341 22.12 7.60 1.10
C MET A 341 21.16 7.97 2.23
N VAL A 342 20.02 7.25 2.33
CA VAL A 342 19.02 7.54 3.36
C VAL A 342 19.55 7.27 4.77
N TYR A 343 20.35 6.23 4.97
CA TYR A 343 20.87 5.91 6.32
C TYR A 343 22.16 6.64 6.68
N SER A 344 23.00 6.97 5.70
CA SER A 344 24.38 7.43 5.95
C SER A 344 24.79 8.64 5.11
N GLY A 345 23.88 9.19 4.30
CA GLY A 345 24.21 10.30 3.38
C GLY A 345 24.05 11.69 4.00
N GLY A 346 23.78 11.81 5.30
CA GLY A 346 23.58 13.11 5.95
C GLY A 346 22.38 13.88 5.43
N LEU A 347 21.31 13.17 5.06
CA LEU A 347 20.11 13.79 4.55
C LEU A 347 19.33 14.49 5.66
N SER A 348 18.62 15.56 5.30
CA SER A 348 17.59 16.17 6.15
C SER A 348 16.22 15.83 5.55
N ILE A 349 15.49 14.93 6.20
CA ILE A 349 14.18 14.43 5.73
C ILE A 349 13.07 15.15 6.48
N TYR A 350 12.28 15.98 5.82
CA TYR A 350 11.16 16.71 6.38
C TYR A 350 9.88 15.91 6.18
N CYS A 351 9.53 15.12 7.18
CA CYS A 351 8.34 14.26 7.10
C CYS A 351 7.03 15.02 7.37
N THR A 352 5.92 14.37 7.04
CA THR A 352 4.57 14.93 7.21
C THR A 352 3.96 14.64 8.57
N MET A 353 4.66 13.91 9.44
CA MET A 353 4.18 13.60 10.79
C MET A 353 3.81 14.88 11.54
N GLU A 354 2.64 14.86 12.16
CA GLU A 354 2.24 15.82 13.17
C GLU A 354 2.53 15.19 14.55
N GLN A 355 3.57 15.65 15.23
CA GLN A 355 4.11 15.00 16.44
C GLN A 355 3.06 14.77 17.52
N ASP A 356 2.19 15.76 17.78
CA ASP A 356 1.12 15.62 18.78
C ASP A 356 0.07 14.59 18.38
N VAL A 357 -0.27 14.52 17.08
CA VAL A 357 -1.23 13.54 16.56
C VAL A 357 -0.64 12.13 16.66
N GLN A 358 0.62 11.95 16.29
CA GLN A 358 1.33 10.67 16.41
C GLN A 358 1.45 10.23 17.89
N ARG A 359 1.86 11.14 18.77
CA ARG A 359 1.97 10.86 20.21
C ARG A 359 0.64 10.41 20.82
N ILE A 360 -0.45 11.11 20.49
CA ILE A 360 -1.80 10.72 20.95
C ILE A 360 -2.17 9.33 20.46
N LEU A 361 -1.82 9.01 19.20
CA LEU A 361 -2.08 7.71 18.60
C LEU A 361 -1.29 6.61 19.30
N ASP A 362 0.02 6.80 19.49
CA ASP A 362 0.91 5.84 20.15
C ASP A 362 0.51 5.58 21.61
N GLU A 363 0.24 6.64 22.38
CA GLU A 363 -0.25 6.52 23.76
C GLU A 363 -1.57 5.74 23.85
N ALA A 364 -2.48 5.97 22.89
CA ALA A 364 -3.73 5.24 22.85
C ALA A 364 -3.53 3.77 22.52
N TYR A 365 -2.67 3.46 21.57
CA TYR A 365 -2.41 2.08 21.10
C TYR A 365 -1.58 1.26 22.09
N ALA A 366 -0.78 1.90 22.93
CA ALA A 366 -0.10 1.26 24.05
C ALA A 366 -1.07 0.72 25.12
N GLN A 367 -2.31 1.24 25.18
CA GLN A 367 -3.28 0.86 26.19
C GLN A 367 -4.32 -0.15 25.68
N THR A 368 -4.44 -1.29 26.30
CA THR A 368 -5.44 -2.31 25.96
C THR A 368 -6.88 -1.81 26.13
N SER A 369 -7.13 -0.90 27.07
CA SER A 369 -8.44 -0.27 27.30
C SER A 369 -8.98 0.55 26.14
N THR A 370 -8.14 0.89 25.17
CA THR A 370 -8.51 1.61 23.95
C THR A 370 -9.49 0.82 23.08
N PHE A 371 -9.42 -0.51 23.09
CA PHE A 371 -10.15 -1.33 22.13
C PHE A 371 -11.48 -1.86 22.68
N THR A 372 -11.47 -2.59 23.80
CA THR A 372 -12.67 -3.21 24.36
C THR A 372 -12.59 -3.36 25.88
N THR A 373 -13.73 -3.63 26.53
CA THR A 373 -13.77 -3.88 27.97
C THR A 373 -13.18 -5.23 28.35
N TYR A 374 -13.35 -6.22 27.53
CA TYR A 374 -12.66 -7.51 27.60
C TYR A 374 -12.52 -8.11 26.19
N GLU A 375 -11.50 -8.91 26.00
CA GLU A 375 -11.25 -9.67 24.78
C GLU A 375 -11.30 -11.16 25.10
N MET A 376 -11.93 -11.91 24.20
CA MET A 376 -11.81 -13.35 24.18
C MET A 376 -10.83 -13.70 23.07
N TYR A 377 -9.74 -14.31 23.46
CA TYR A 377 -8.66 -14.66 22.54
C TYR A 377 -9.03 -15.93 21.76
N SER A 378 -8.68 -15.95 20.49
CA SER A 378 -8.64 -17.17 19.71
C SER A 378 -7.28 -17.83 19.94
N ASP A 379 -7.28 -19.06 20.45
CA ASP A 379 -6.06 -19.84 20.72
C ASP A 379 -4.99 -19.12 21.58
N GLY A 380 -5.43 -18.26 22.51
CA GLY A 380 -4.54 -17.49 23.36
C GLY A 380 -3.83 -16.31 22.68
N LYS A 381 -4.18 -15.97 21.44
CA LYS A 381 -3.61 -14.83 20.71
C LYS A 381 -4.46 -13.58 20.90
N THR A 382 -3.79 -12.46 21.11
CA THR A 382 -4.42 -11.13 21.18
C THR A 382 -4.77 -10.65 19.77
N ALA A 383 -5.94 -10.05 19.59
CA ALA A 383 -6.27 -9.36 18.35
C ALA A 383 -5.38 -8.14 18.16
N GLU A 384 -5.01 -7.87 16.92
CA GLU A 384 -4.19 -6.76 16.48
C GLU A 384 -5.05 -5.60 15.99
N SER A 385 -4.42 -4.45 15.76
CA SER A 385 -5.08 -3.28 15.18
C SER A 385 -4.06 -2.40 14.47
N ALA A 386 -4.56 -1.64 13.50
CA ALA A 386 -3.77 -0.60 12.84
C ALA A 386 -4.65 0.61 12.56
N MET A 387 -4.04 1.80 12.54
CA MET A 387 -4.71 3.05 12.28
C MET A 387 -3.85 3.98 11.42
N VAL A 388 -4.49 4.70 10.51
CA VAL A 388 -3.91 5.76 9.69
C VAL A 388 -4.74 7.02 9.88
N ILE A 389 -4.08 8.18 9.99
CA ILE A 389 -4.71 9.50 10.06
C ILE A 389 -4.13 10.38 8.95
N LEU A 390 -5.01 10.85 8.05
CA LEU A 390 -4.67 11.79 6.97
C LEU A 390 -5.18 13.19 7.30
N ASN A 391 -4.41 14.20 6.92
CA ASN A 391 -4.81 15.60 6.97
C ASN A 391 -5.63 15.95 5.72
N ASN A 392 -6.90 16.28 5.87
CA ASN A 392 -7.80 16.51 4.74
C ASN A 392 -7.45 17.75 3.89
N SER A 393 -6.62 18.65 4.40
CA SER A 393 -6.21 19.84 3.63
C SER A 393 -5.03 19.59 2.70
N THR A 394 -4.29 18.50 2.92
CA THR A 394 -3.04 18.22 2.19
C THR A 394 -2.99 16.82 1.60
N GLY A 395 -3.80 15.87 2.10
CA GLY A 395 -3.70 14.44 1.79
C GLY A 395 -2.51 13.73 2.46
N ALA A 396 -1.70 14.48 3.22
CA ALA A 396 -0.52 13.95 3.90
C ALA A 396 -0.89 12.98 5.02
N VAL A 397 -0.06 11.96 5.24
CA VAL A 397 -0.16 11.11 6.43
C VAL A 397 0.33 11.91 7.64
N SER A 398 -0.57 12.20 8.59
CA SER A 398 -0.24 12.92 9.84
C SER A 398 0.25 11.99 10.93
N ALA A 399 -0.31 10.76 10.99
CA ALA A 399 0.08 9.74 11.95
C ALA A 399 -0.30 8.34 11.46
N LEU A 400 0.46 7.34 11.88
CA LEU A 400 0.10 5.95 11.63
C LEU A 400 0.68 5.01 12.70
N VAL A 401 -0.03 3.90 12.93
CA VAL A 401 0.44 2.78 13.75
C VAL A 401 0.07 1.45 13.09
N GLY A 402 1.02 0.51 13.08
CA GLY A 402 0.87 -0.78 12.39
C GLY A 402 0.63 -1.98 13.31
N GLY A 403 0.43 -1.78 14.61
CA GLY A 403 0.19 -2.86 15.59
C GLY A 403 -0.24 -2.32 16.95
N ARG A 404 -0.75 -3.20 17.81
CA ARG A 404 -1.11 -2.87 19.20
C ARG A 404 0.08 -2.97 20.14
N GLY A 405 0.05 -2.17 21.20
CA GLY A 405 1.11 -2.12 22.21
C GLY A 405 2.32 -1.35 21.72
N GLU A 406 3.38 -1.41 22.49
CA GLU A 406 4.67 -0.87 22.07
C GLU A 406 5.26 -1.70 20.94
N LYS A 407 5.82 -1.05 19.95
CA LYS A 407 6.49 -1.71 18.84
C LYS A 407 7.65 -2.54 19.37
N SER A 408 7.68 -3.84 19.09
CA SER A 408 8.64 -4.78 19.71
C SER A 408 10.02 -4.80 19.06
N GLY A 409 10.16 -4.26 17.85
CA GLY A 409 11.44 -4.25 17.11
C GLY A 409 11.39 -3.40 15.85
N GLY A 410 12.53 -3.19 15.20
CA GLY A 410 12.64 -2.55 13.90
C GLY A 410 12.05 -3.41 12.78
N ARG A 411 11.51 -2.77 11.75
CA ARG A 411 11.01 -3.42 10.52
C ARG A 411 10.02 -4.57 10.72
N ILE A 412 9.28 -4.59 11.84
CA ILE A 412 8.20 -5.55 12.05
C ILE A 412 6.98 -5.22 11.18
N LEU A 413 6.07 -6.19 11.04
CA LEU A 413 4.90 -6.08 10.17
C LEU A 413 4.08 -4.81 10.45
N ASN A 414 4.03 -3.91 9.47
CA ASN A 414 3.18 -2.73 9.49
C ASN A 414 1.80 -3.09 8.90
N ARG A 415 0.82 -3.35 9.76
CA ARG A 415 -0.53 -3.73 9.32
C ARG A 415 -1.32 -2.58 8.71
N ALA A 416 -0.86 -1.35 8.87
CA ALA A 416 -1.50 -0.18 8.27
C ALA A 416 -1.28 -0.11 6.74
N THR A 417 -0.12 -0.55 6.26
CA THR A 417 0.30 -0.40 4.86
C THR A 417 0.61 -1.71 4.14
N ASN A 418 1.06 -2.75 4.88
CA ASN A 418 1.59 -3.97 4.29
C ASN A 418 0.65 -5.18 4.40
N THR A 419 -0.56 -4.99 4.95
CA THR A 419 -1.60 -6.03 5.00
C THR A 419 -2.87 -5.57 4.32
N TYR A 420 -3.49 -6.52 3.63
CA TYR A 420 -4.77 -6.33 2.97
C TYR A 420 -5.83 -7.16 3.69
N ARG A 421 -6.95 -6.53 4.07
CA ARG A 421 -8.06 -7.15 4.78
C ARG A 421 -9.38 -6.78 4.13
N GLN A 422 -10.35 -7.68 4.17
CA GLN A 422 -11.67 -7.38 3.64
C GLN A 422 -12.34 -6.27 4.47
N PRO A 423 -12.74 -5.14 3.87
CA PRO A 423 -13.30 -4.01 4.60
C PRO A 423 -14.75 -4.21 5.03
N GLY A 424 -15.42 -5.24 4.53
CA GLY A 424 -16.83 -5.45 4.78
C GLY A 424 -17.66 -4.22 4.37
N SER A 425 -18.60 -3.82 5.21
CA SER A 425 -19.52 -2.69 4.93
C SER A 425 -18.86 -1.31 4.79
N CYS A 426 -17.56 -1.15 5.08
CA CYS A 426 -16.83 0.06 4.74
C CYS A 426 -16.66 0.23 3.23
N MET A 427 -16.85 -0.83 2.43
CA MET A 427 -16.88 -0.74 0.97
C MET A 427 -18.10 0.02 0.44
N LYS A 428 -19.25 -0.02 1.12
CA LYS A 428 -20.52 0.52 0.61
C LYS A 428 -20.47 1.99 0.17
N PRO A 429 -19.90 2.93 0.95
CA PRO A 429 -19.79 4.32 0.51
C PRO A 429 -18.96 4.50 -0.75
N ILE A 430 -17.80 3.85 -0.85
CA ILE A 430 -16.83 4.03 -1.93
C ILE A 430 -17.13 3.16 -3.17
N GLY A 431 -17.65 1.94 -2.99
CA GLY A 431 -17.90 1.01 -4.09
C GLY A 431 -19.33 0.97 -4.58
N THR A 432 -20.27 1.60 -3.87
CA THR A 432 -21.69 1.58 -4.25
C THR A 432 -22.31 2.96 -4.27
N TYR A 433 -22.36 3.66 -3.13
CA TYR A 433 -23.16 4.89 -3.05
C TYR A 433 -22.51 6.08 -3.77
N ALA A 434 -21.21 6.32 -3.57
CA ALA A 434 -20.52 7.41 -4.28
C ALA A 434 -20.60 7.24 -5.82
N PRO A 435 -20.22 6.10 -6.42
CA PRO A 435 -20.39 5.96 -7.86
C PRO A 435 -21.85 5.94 -8.29
N ALA A 436 -22.81 5.48 -7.48
CA ALA A 436 -24.22 5.54 -7.84
C ALA A 436 -24.75 6.99 -7.92
N PHE A 437 -24.32 7.87 -7.01
CA PHE A 437 -24.64 9.29 -7.09
C PHE A 437 -23.91 9.99 -8.24
N GLU A 438 -22.62 9.68 -8.43
CA GLU A 438 -21.81 10.29 -9.48
C GLU A 438 -22.37 9.99 -10.87
N TYR A 439 -22.72 8.73 -11.14
CA TYR A 439 -23.30 8.31 -12.40
C TYR A 439 -24.83 8.49 -12.48
N LYS A 440 -25.44 9.13 -11.46
CA LYS A 440 -26.88 9.43 -11.40
C LYS A 440 -27.75 8.22 -11.70
N VAL A 441 -27.43 7.11 -11.04
CA VAL A 441 -28.14 5.83 -11.20
C VAL A 441 -29.63 6.02 -10.95
N LYS A 442 -30.45 5.31 -11.71
CA LYS A 442 -31.90 5.32 -11.54
C LYS A 442 -32.36 4.05 -10.84
N ILE A 443 -33.18 4.21 -9.82
CA ILE A 443 -33.92 3.17 -9.13
C ILE A 443 -35.40 3.38 -9.45
N ASP A 444 -36.04 2.37 -10.01
CA ASP A 444 -37.44 2.42 -10.44
C ASP A 444 -37.78 3.68 -11.27
N GLY A 445 -36.86 4.05 -12.17
CA GLY A 445 -36.99 5.22 -13.07
C GLY A 445 -36.63 6.57 -12.46
N GLN A 446 -36.44 6.67 -11.13
CA GLN A 446 -36.06 7.91 -10.42
C GLN A 446 -34.54 7.97 -10.18
N THR A 447 -33.94 9.13 -10.37
CA THR A 447 -32.54 9.34 -10.02
C THR A 447 -32.35 9.20 -8.52
N ILE A 448 -31.30 8.44 -8.11
CA ILE A 448 -31.00 8.16 -6.71
C ILE A 448 -30.87 9.45 -5.88
N SER A 449 -31.48 9.45 -4.72
CA SER A 449 -31.43 10.52 -3.71
C SER A 449 -31.45 9.91 -2.31
N PRO A 450 -31.12 10.64 -1.24
CA PRO A 450 -31.20 10.12 0.12
C PRO A 450 -32.56 9.55 0.50
N GLY A 451 -33.65 10.14 0.00
CA GLY A 451 -35.04 9.71 0.23
C GLY A 451 -35.50 8.57 -0.68
N THR A 452 -34.76 8.20 -1.73
CA THR A 452 -35.16 7.12 -2.65
C THR A 452 -35.36 5.82 -1.89
N LEU A 453 -36.52 5.19 -2.06
CA LEU A 453 -36.89 3.92 -1.46
C LEU A 453 -36.34 2.73 -2.26
N VAL A 454 -35.80 1.76 -1.56
CA VAL A 454 -35.39 0.46 -2.11
C VAL A 454 -35.92 -0.63 -1.21
N LEU A 455 -36.52 -1.65 -1.81
CA LEU A 455 -37.09 -2.78 -1.06
C LEU A 455 -35.97 -3.55 -0.33
N ASP A 456 -36.04 -3.63 0.99
CA ASP A 456 -35.16 -4.44 1.82
C ASP A 456 -35.59 -5.90 1.74
N SER A 457 -35.18 -6.60 0.70
CA SER A 457 -35.43 -8.04 0.50
C SER A 457 -34.20 -8.67 -0.15
N ALA A 458 -33.99 -9.96 0.10
CA ALA A 458 -32.96 -10.74 -0.57
C ALA A 458 -33.07 -10.63 -2.11
N VAL A 459 -31.94 -10.71 -2.80
CA VAL A 459 -31.86 -10.65 -4.27
C VAL A 459 -32.07 -12.05 -4.86
N ARG A 460 -31.53 -13.09 -4.20
CA ARG A 460 -31.66 -14.50 -4.57
C ARG A 460 -31.38 -15.40 -3.37
N ASP A 461 -32.04 -16.55 -3.24
CA ASP A 461 -31.66 -17.62 -2.31
C ASP A 461 -31.19 -17.18 -0.92
N ASN A 462 -31.92 -16.26 -0.26
CA ASN A 462 -31.54 -15.62 1.00
C ASN A 462 -30.23 -14.80 0.96
N TRP A 463 -29.76 -14.41 -0.21
CA TRP A 463 -28.57 -13.52 -0.34
C TRP A 463 -28.95 -12.13 -0.88
N PRO A 464 -28.31 -11.08 -0.39
CA PRO A 464 -27.44 -11.02 0.78
C PRO A 464 -28.24 -11.07 2.08
N VAL A 465 -27.57 -11.50 3.16
CA VAL A 465 -28.12 -11.48 4.52
C VAL A 465 -27.79 -10.12 5.14
N ASN A 466 -28.75 -9.48 5.80
CA ASN A 466 -28.50 -8.32 6.65
C ASN A 466 -27.86 -8.73 7.98
N TYR A 467 -27.23 -7.78 8.67
CA TYR A 467 -26.83 -7.99 10.06
C TYR A 467 -28.05 -8.16 10.98
N ASP A 468 -29.07 -7.34 10.75
CA ASP A 468 -30.39 -7.44 11.36
C ASP A 468 -31.37 -8.21 10.46
N VAL A 469 -32.63 -8.22 10.82
CA VAL A 469 -33.69 -8.91 10.06
C VAL A 469 -33.90 -8.19 8.72
N VAL A 470 -34.14 -8.99 7.66
CA VAL A 470 -34.65 -8.50 6.38
C VAL A 470 -36.12 -8.12 6.58
N THR A 471 -36.43 -6.85 6.40
CA THR A 471 -37.77 -6.32 6.75
C THR A 471 -38.85 -6.61 5.70
N ASN A 472 -38.43 -6.89 4.46
CA ASN A 472 -39.29 -6.99 3.29
C ASN A 472 -40.15 -5.73 3.06
N LYS A 473 -39.67 -4.58 3.51
CA LYS A 473 -40.29 -3.25 3.32
C LYS A 473 -39.37 -2.32 2.57
N PRO A 474 -39.88 -1.35 1.82
CA PRO A 474 -39.06 -0.29 1.26
C PRO A 474 -38.45 0.55 2.38
N ILE A 475 -37.14 0.85 2.24
CA ILE A 475 -36.42 1.76 3.14
C ILE A 475 -35.63 2.78 2.30
N SER A 476 -35.46 3.99 2.82
CA SER A 476 -34.70 5.02 2.13
C SER A 476 -33.22 4.70 2.06
N ILE A 477 -32.52 5.22 1.05
CA ILE A 477 -31.05 5.12 0.93
C ILE A 477 -30.38 5.62 2.20
N GLN A 478 -30.86 6.74 2.77
CA GLN A 478 -30.31 7.26 4.02
C GLN A 478 -30.45 6.25 5.17
N THR A 479 -31.61 5.66 5.35
CA THR A 479 -31.83 4.62 6.36
C THR A 479 -30.93 3.41 6.12
N ALA A 480 -30.83 2.97 4.86
CA ALA A 480 -30.00 1.84 4.48
C ALA A 480 -28.51 2.07 4.76
N VAL A 481 -27.99 3.27 4.53
CA VAL A 481 -26.60 3.62 4.86
C VAL A 481 -26.39 3.67 6.37
N SER A 482 -27.34 4.30 7.12
CA SER A 482 -27.27 4.41 8.58
C SER A 482 -27.27 3.06 9.27
N ASN A 483 -28.13 2.11 8.81
CA ASN A 483 -28.27 0.77 9.34
C ASN A 483 -27.32 -0.25 8.67
N SER A 484 -26.57 0.22 7.67
CA SER A 484 -25.65 -0.66 6.94
C SER A 484 -26.32 -1.85 6.22
N THR A 485 -27.52 -1.66 5.67
CA THR A 485 -28.34 -2.70 5.06
C THR A 485 -27.67 -3.28 3.82
N ASN A 486 -27.45 -4.59 3.79
CA ASN A 486 -26.76 -5.30 2.71
C ASN A 486 -27.63 -5.43 1.45
N THR A 487 -28.90 -5.78 1.62
CA THR A 487 -29.86 -5.99 0.53
C THR A 487 -29.99 -4.76 -0.35
N VAL A 488 -30.12 -3.59 0.25
CA VAL A 488 -30.25 -2.32 -0.45
C VAL A 488 -28.93 -1.95 -1.14
N ALA A 489 -27.80 -2.10 -0.45
CA ALA A 489 -26.48 -1.82 -1.05
C ALA A 489 -26.23 -2.67 -2.30
N VAL A 490 -26.55 -3.97 -2.26
CA VAL A 490 -26.42 -4.86 -3.43
C VAL A 490 -27.33 -4.43 -4.57
N LYS A 491 -28.60 -4.09 -4.30
CA LYS A 491 -29.53 -3.63 -5.33
C LYS A 491 -29.08 -2.34 -6.01
N VAL A 492 -28.61 -1.39 -5.24
CA VAL A 492 -28.03 -0.14 -5.79
C VAL A 492 -26.77 -0.44 -6.63
N ASN A 493 -25.92 -1.33 -6.16
CA ASN A 493 -24.72 -1.74 -6.89
C ASN A 493 -25.05 -2.49 -8.19
N MET A 494 -26.08 -3.34 -8.18
CA MET A 494 -26.58 -4.00 -9.39
C MET A 494 -27.16 -2.99 -10.40
N ALA A 495 -27.87 -1.96 -9.92
CA ALA A 495 -28.38 -0.90 -10.78
C ALA A 495 -27.26 -0.01 -11.35
N LEU A 496 -26.17 0.15 -10.62
CA LEU A 496 -24.95 0.82 -11.07
C LEU A 496 -24.19 -0.02 -12.12
N GLY A 497 -24.10 -1.33 -11.91
CA GLY A 497 -23.24 -2.25 -12.61
C GLY A 497 -21.93 -2.47 -11.85
N ALA A 498 -21.62 -3.72 -11.54
CA ALA A 498 -20.43 -4.07 -10.74
C ALA A 498 -19.10 -3.72 -11.44
N ASP A 499 -19.07 -3.78 -12.77
CA ASP A 499 -17.95 -3.33 -13.60
C ASP A 499 -17.66 -1.82 -13.46
N ARG A 500 -18.71 -0.99 -13.42
CA ARG A 500 -18.54 0.44 -13.15
C ARG A 500 -18.07 0.71 -11.73
N ALA A 501 -18.62 -0.01 -10.77
CA ALA A 501 -18.20 0.08 -9.37
C ALA A 501 -16.73 -0.31 -9.22
N TYR A 502 -16.30 -1.39 -9.88
CA TYR A 502 -14.91 -1.84 -9.92
C TYR A 502 -13.98 -0.77 -10.50
N LYS A 503 -14.32 -0.22 -11.69
CA LYS A 503 -13.53 0.83 -12.32
C LYS A 503 -13.44 2.08 -11.47
N PHE A 504 -14.54 2.50 -10.86
CA PHE A 504 -14.55 3.66 -9.98
C PHE A 504 -13.61 3.47 -8.78
N LEU A 505 -13.58 2.28 -8.17
CA LEU A 505 -12.66 1.96 -7.09
C LEU A 505 -11.19 1.99 -7.57
N GLN A 506 -10.92 1.45 -8.75
CA GLN A 506 -9.57 1.31 -9.28
C GLN A 506 -9.02 2.61 -9.87
N GLU A 507 -9.81 3.29 -10.71
CA GLU A 507 -9.36 4.44 -11.51
C GLU A 507 -9.57 5.77 -10.76
N ASN A 508 -10.69 5.92 -10.03
CA ASN A 508 -11.01 7.17 -9.34
C ASN A 508 -10.51 7.20 -7.88
N LEU A 509 -10.49 6.06 -7.20
CA LEU A 509 -10.09 5.95 -5.80
C LEU A 509 -8.77 5.20 -5.59
N CYS A 510 -8.08 4.85 -6.66
CA CYS A 510 -6.74 4.22 -6.68
C CYS A 510 -6.62 2.96 -5.79
N VAL A 511 -7.70 2.17 -5.66
CA VAL A 511 -7.67 0.92 -4.90
C VAL A 511 -6.95 -0.15 -5.70
N SER A 512 -5.62 -0.19 -5.60
CA SER A 512 -4.74 -1.04 -6.40
C SER A 512 -4.85 -2.55 -6.09
N SER A 513 -5.42 -2.91 -4.94
CA SER A 513 -5.57 -4.30 -4.50
C SER A 513 -6.72 -5.05 -5.17
N MET A 514 -7.57 -4.39 -5.96
CA MET A 514 -8.66 -5.00 -6.72
C MET A 514 -8.12 -5.98 -7.78
N VAL A 515 -8.73 -7.16 -7.89
CA VAL A 515 -8.31 -8.22 -8.82
C VAL A 515 -9.30 -8.31 -9.97
N ALA A 516 -8.86 -7.98 -11.18
CA ALA A 516 -9.67 -8.04 -12.38
C ALA A 516 -10.29 -9.44 -12.59
N GLY A 517 -11.54 -9.48 -13.02
CA GLY A 517 -12.31 -10.71 -13.22
C GLY A 517 -12.83 -11.36 -11.93
N ASN A 518 -12.16 -11.17 -10.80
CA ASN A 518 -12.57 -11.74 -9.52
C ASN A 518 -13.39 -10.75 -8.67
N ASP A 519 -13.05 -9.46 -8.70
CA ASP A 519 -13.69 -8.44 -7.87
C ASP A 519 -14.73 -7.59 -8.61
N GLU A 520 -15.00 -7.90 -9.89
CA GLU A 520 -16.03 -7.28 -10.72
C GLU A 520 -17.43 -7.83 -10.39
N ASN A 521 -17.80 -7.83 -9.12
CA ASN A 521 -19.09 -8.35 -8.64
C ASN A 521 -19.55 -7.59 -7.39
N SER A 522 -20.87 -7.66 -7.12
CA SER A 522 -21.47 -6.96 -5.99
C SER A 522 -21.07 -7.50 -4.60
N SER A 523 -20.51 -8.70 -4.49
CA SER A 523 -19.94 -9.18 -3.22
C SER A 523 -18.70 -8.39 -2.85
N SER A 524 -17.83 -8.13 -3.83
CA SER A 524 -16.60 -7.34 -3.63
C SER A 524 -16.90 -5.84 -3.57
N THR A 525 -17.61 -5.28 -4.55
CA THR A 525 -17.78 -3.84 -4.71
C THR A 525 -18.87 -3.23 -3.80
N ALA A 526 -19.85 -4.00 -3.34
CA ALA A 526 -20.87 -3.52 -2.41
C ALA A 526 -20.66 -3.97 -0.98
N LEU A 527 -20.19 -5.19 -0.76
CA LEU A 527 -20.10 -5.80 0.57
C LEU A 527 -18.67 -5.96 1.08
N GLY A 528 -17.68 -5.63 0.27
CA GLY A 528 -16.26 -5.68 0.64
C GLY A 528 -15.67 -7.09 0.72
N GLY A 529 -16.29 -8.08 0.07
CA GLY A 529 -15.78 -9.43 -0.05
C GLY A 529 -14.68 -9.54 -1.11
N MET A 530 -13.68 -8.66 -1.05
CA MET A 530 -12.59 -8.58 -2.02
C MET A 530 -11.67 -9.79 -1.96
N THR A 531 -11.06 -10.14 -3.09
CA THR A 531 -10.12 -11.26 -3.22
C THR A 531 -8.90 -11.09 -2.32
N LYS A 532 -8.24 -9.93 -2.38
CA LYS A 532 -7.08 -9.61 -1.53
C LYS A 532 -7.47 -8.82 -0.28
N GLY A 533 -8.51 -8.00 -0.36
CA GLY A 533 -8.84 -6.99 0.64
C GLY A 533 -8.24 -5.62 0.28
N ILE A 534 -8.24 -4.70 1.25
CA ILE A 534 -7.72 -3.32 1.12
C ILE A 534 -6.82 -3.02 2.31
N SER A 535 -5.80 -2.18 2.15
CA SER A 535 -4.99 -1.70 3.27
C SER A 535 -5.72 -0.62 4.08
N VAL A 536 -5.26 -0.38 5.32
CA VAL A 536 -5.83 0.71 6.13
C VAL A 536 -5.51 2.07 5.49
N LEU A 537 -4.34 2.21 4.89
CA LEU A 537 -3.95 3.42 4.16
C LEU A 537 -4.86 3.68 2.96
N ASP A 538 -5.05 2.68 2.08
CA ASP A 538 -5.81 2.86 0.84
C ASP A 538 -7.28 3.21 1.13
N ILE A 539 -7.90 2.55 2.12
CA ILE A 539 -9.29 2.89 2.47
C ILE A 539 -9.40 4.25 3.13
N THR A 540 -8.37 4.71 3.87
CA THR A 540 -8.34 6.07 4.44
C THR A 540 -8.28 7.10 3.32
N ALA A 541 -7.39 6.91 2.34
CA ALA A 541 -7.27 7.80 1.19
C ALA A 541 -8.55 7.84 0.33
N ALA A 542 -9.19 6.70 0.11
CA ALA A 542 -10.46 6.65 -0.59
C ALA A 542 -11.57 7.44 0.12
N TYR A 543 -11.62 7.42 1.46
CA TYR A 543 -12.61 8.18 2.23
C TYR A 543 -12.25 9.66 2.39
N GLU A 544 -10.97 10.01 2.35
CA GLU A 544 -10.51 11.40 2.41
C GLU A 544 -11.07 12.24 1.26
N THR A 545 -11.38 11.63 0.13
CA THR A 545 -12.07 12.31 -0.99
C THR A 545 -13.39 12.97 -0.59
N PHE A 546 -14.11 12.47 0.40
CA PHE A 546 -15.42 13.00 0.80
C PHE A 546 -15.31 14.35 1.51
N PRO A 547 -14.53 14.54 2.58
CA PRO A 547 -14.33 15.85 3.19
C PRO A 547 -13.52 16.81 2.30
N ASN A 548 -12.77 16.30 1.33
CA ASN A 548 -11.94 17.06 0.39
C ASN A 548 -12.67 17.45 -0.91
N GLY A 549 -14.00 17.48 -0.91
CA GLY A 549 -14.79 17.95 -2.05
C GLY A 549 -14.70 17.05 -3.30
N GLY A 550 -14.35 15.79 -3.15
CA GLY A 550 -14.26 14.80 -4.24
C GLY A 550 -12.88 14.72 -4.90
N ILE A 551 -11.88 15.37 -4.35
CA ILE A 551 -10.49 15.31 -4.83
C ILE A 551 -9.77 14.16 -4.13
N TYR A 552 -9.16 13.27 -4.89
CA TYR A 552 -8.23 12.27 -4.38
C TYR A 552 -6.83 12.87 -4.33
N THR A 553 -6.13 12.63 -3.24
CA THR A 553 -4.71 12.95 -3.08
C THR A 553 -3.96 11.68 -2.73
N GLU A 554 -2.89 11.38 -3.46
CA GLU A 554 -2.02 10.25 -3.13
C GLU A 554 -1.38 10.48 -1.76
N PRO A 555 -1.52 9.54 -0.81
CA PRO A 555 -0.91 9.69 0.52
C PRO A 555 0.61 9.73 0.45
N TYR A 556 1.22 10.66 1.18
CA TYR A 556 2.67 10.82 1.21
C TYR A 556 3.19 11.09 2.62
N TYR A 557 4.48 10.79 2.86
CA TYR A 557 5.09 10.78 4.18
C TYR A 557 6.16 11.84 4.39
N TYR A 558 6.60 12.54 3.34
CA TYR A 558 7.58 13.64 3.46
C TYR A 558 7.25 14.76 2.48
N THR A 559 7.72 15.97 2.78
CA THR A 559 7.55 17.15 1.92
C THR A 559 8.78 17.42 1.10
N LYS A 560 9.97 17.29 1.70
CA LYS A 560 11.25 17.49 1.03
C LYS A 560 12.37 16.71 1.69
N VAL A 561 13.41 16.44 0.92
CA VAL A 561 14.68 15.87 1.39
C VAL A 561 15.82 16.78 0.91
N LEU A 562 16.68 17.18 1.84
CA LEU A 562 17.89 17.93 1.52
C LEU A 562 19.10 17.00 1.59
N ASP A 563 20.10 17.24 0.75
CA ASP A 563 21.41 16.59 0.85
C ASP A 563 22.27 17.18 1.99
N SER A 564 23.43 16.60 2.25
CA SER A 564 24.36 17.05 3.28
C SER A 564 24.85 18.50 3.13
N ASN A 565 24.67 19.10 1.96
CA ASN A 565 25.01 20.50 1.68
C ASN A 565 23.80 21.44 1.81
N GLY A 566 22.62 20.92 2.21
CA GLY A 566 21.39 21.67 2.34
C GLY A 566 20.66 21.93 1.02
N LYS A 567 21.09 21.32 -0.09
CA LYS A 567 20.42 21.42 -1.39
C LYS A 567 19.24 20.45 -1.46
N VAL A 568 18.13 20.89 -2.06
CA VAL A 568 16.95 20.03 -2.27
C VAL A 568 17.31 18.87 -3.20
N LEU A 569 17.22 17.66 -2.66
CA LEU A 569 17.42 16.40 -3.36
C LEU A 569 16.09 15.86 -3.91
N LEU A 570 15.05 15.84 -3.07
CA LEU A 570 13.68 15.48 -3.44
C LEU A 570 12.70 16.52 -2.89
N GLU A 571 11.65 16.82 -3.63
CA GLU A 571 10.53 17.66 -3.21
C GLU A 571 9.24 17.00 -3.65
N LYS A 572 8.44 16.54 -2.67
CA LYS A 572 7.23 15.76 -2.96
C LYS A 572 6.07 16.68 -3.32
N THR A 573 5.57 16.55 -4.52
CA THR A 573 4.30 17.11 -4.95
C THR A 573 3.32 15.96 -5.10
N PRO A 574 2.32 15.80 -4.21
CA PRO A 574 1.41 14.66 -4.28
C PRO A 574 0.59 14.70 -5.57
N GLU A 575 0.37 13.55 -6.17
CA GLU A 575 -0.55 13.43 -7.30
C GLU A 575 -1.99 13.62 -6.83
N THR A 576 -2.73 14.47 -7.53
CA THR A 576 -4.13 14.76 -7.23
C THR A 576 -4.99 14.67 -8.48
N HIS A 577 -6.22 14.19 -8.32
CA HIS A 577 -7.22 14.21 -9.38
C HIS A 577 -8.64 14.28 -8.82
N VAL A 578 -9.57 14.67 -9.66
CA VAL A 578 -10.99 14.67 -9.30
C VAL A 578 -11.52 13.24 -9.36
N ALA A 579 -11.74 12.64 -8.20
CA ALA A 579 -12.31 11.30 -8.07
C ALA A 579 -13.83 11.28 -8.27
N MET A 580 -14.52 12.34 -7.80
CA MET A 580 -15.94 12.53 -7.95
C MET A 580 -16.29 14.01 -7.87
N SER A 581 -17.50 14.37 -8.26
CA SER A 581 -17.99 15.75 -8.13
C SER A 581 -18.17 16.15 -6.66
N GLU A 582 -17.97 17.44 -6.34
CA GLU A 582 -18.25 17.99 -5.01
C GLU A 582 -19.68 17.69 -4.53
N SER A 583 -20.64 17.68 -5.46
CA SER A 583 -22.03 17.33 -5.19
C SER A 583 -22.14 15.88 -4.67
N THR A 584 -21.44 14.95 -5.28
CA THR A 584 -21.39 13.55 -4.83
C THR A 584 -20.73 13.43 -3.47
N ALA A 585 -19.56 14.05 -3.28
CA ALA A 585 -18.84 14.05 -2.02
C ALA A 585 -19.70 14.61 -0.87
N SER A 586 -20.37 15.75 -1.08
CA SER A 586 -21.27 16.36 -0.09
C SER A 586 -22.48 15.46 0.23
N MET A 587 -22.98 14.72 -0.76
CA MET A 587 -24.07 13.76 -0.56
C MET A 587 -23.62 12.60 0.34
N ILE A 588 -22.43 12.08 0.11
CA ILE A 588 -21.85 11.02 0.98
C ILE A 588 -21.59 11.57 2.40
N ASN A 589 -21.12 12.82 2.52
CA ASN A 589 -20.97 13.47 3.82
C ASN A 589 -22.28 13.48 4.61
N LEU A 590 -23.41 13.82 3.96
CA LEU A 590 -24.73 13.80 4.58
C LEU A 590 -25.10 12.39 5.07
N LEU A 591 -24.97 11.39 4.21
CA LEU A 591 -25.35 10.02 4.54
C LEU A 591 -24.51 9.45 5.70
N LEU A 592 -23.20 9.68 5.67
CA LEU A 592 -22.28 9.16 6.69
C LEU A 592 -22.35 9.97 8.01
N LYS A 593 -22.60 11.27 7.95
CA LYS A 593 -22.95 12.07 9.13
C LYS A 593 -24.19 11.47 9.85
N ASN A 594 -25.22 11.12 9.09
CA ASN A 594 -26.43 10.53 9.66
C ASN A 594 -26.18 9.11 10.21
N ALA A 595 -25.28 8.35 9.59
CA ALA A 595 -24.86 7.05 10.14
C ALA A 595 -24.14 7.16 11.51
N VAL A 596 -23.45 8.29 11.75
CA VAL A 596 -22.86 8.61 13.05
C VAL A 596 -23.89 9.28 13.99
N ALA A 597 -24.84 10.02 13.49
CA ALA A 597 -25.84 10.66 14.36
C ALA A 597 -26.80 9.65 15.00
N SER A 598 -27.28 8.65 14.24
CA SER A 598 -28.33 7.72 14.71
C SER A 598 -28.15 6.27 14.24
N GLY A 599 -27.12 5.97 13.44
CA GLY A 599 -26.90 4.63 12.86
C GLY A 599 -25.80 3.84 13.60
N THR A 600 -25.25 2.85 12.88
CA THR A 600 -24.21 1.93 13.40
C THR A 600 -22.91 2.63 13.82
N GLY A 601 -22.65 3.83 13.34
CA GLY A 601 -21.50 4.67 13.70
C GLY A 601 -21.68 5.52 14.95
N SER A 602 -22.87 5.56 15.56
CA SER A 602 -23.18 6.48 16.66
C SER A 602 -22.22 6.42 17.87
N PRO A 603 -21.60 5.28 18.22
CA PRO A 603 -20.64 5.27 19.34
C PRO A 603 -19.36 6.05 19.06
N SER A 604 -19.05 6.39 17.79
CA SER A 604 -17.89 7.23 17.44
C SER A 604 -18.08 8.71 17.74
N ASN A 605 -19.32 9.17 17.95
CA ASN A 605 -19.61 10.57 18.19
C ASN A 605 -19.02 11.03 19.54
N PHE A 606 -18.24 12.12 19.51
CA PHE A 606 -17.69 12.79 20.70
C PHE A 606 -18.14 14.24 20.86
N GLY A 607 -19.04 14.72 20.00
CA GLY A 607 -19.84 15.93 20.21
C GLY A 607 -19.18 17.28 19.92
N THR A 608 -17.86 17.38 19.77
CA THR A 608 -17.14 18.65 19.60
C THR A 608 -17.00 19.12 18.16
N THR A 609 -17.29 18.27 17.19
CA THR A 609 -17.25 18.60 15.76
C THR A 609 -18.24 17.72 14.98
N MET A 610 -18.49 18.06 13.72
CA MET A 610 -19.27 17.19 12.82
C MET A 610 -18.43 15.98 12.41
N ILE A 611 -18.98 14.80 12.62
CA ILE A 611 -18.35 13.53 12.30
C ILE A 611 -19.19 12.79 11.27
N ALA A 612 -18.54 12.22 10.27
CA ALA A 612 -19.10 11.26 9.33
C ALA A 612 -18.27 9.97 9.34
N GLY A 613 -18.90 8.83 9.15
CA GLY A 613 -18.15 7.58 9.18
C GLY A 613 -19.00 6.34 8.96
N LYS A 614 -18.30 5.22 8.78
CA LYS A 614 -18.89 3.92 8.49
C LYS A 614 -18.20 2.80 9.23
N THR A 615 -18.98 1.90 9.81
CA THR A 615 -18.53 0.63 10.38
C THR A 615 -18.38 -0.44 9.32
N GLY A 616 -17.39 -1.30 9.47
CA GLY A 616 -17.19 -2.51 8.68
C GLY A 616 -17.14 -3.75 9.58
N THR A 617 -17.73 -4.82 9.08
CA THR A 617 -17.67 -6.15 9.68
C THR A 617 -17.67 -7.16 8.56
N THR A 618 -16.72 -8.09 8.58
CA THR A 618 -16.65 -9.18 7.61
C THR A 618 -17.50 -10.37 8.03
N SER A 619 -17.72 -11.30 7.10
CA SER A 619 -18.36 -12.57 7.37
C SER A 619 -17.66 -13.27 8.54
N ASP A 620 -18.43 -13.96 9.37
CA ASP A 620 -17.97 -14.63 10.61
C ASP A 620 -17.29 -13.71 11.62
N SER A 621 -17.43 -12.38 11.44
CA SER A 621 -16.85 -11.37 12.35
C SER A 621 -15.33 -11.48 12.51
N LYS A 622 -14.61 -11.75 11.43
CA LYS A 622 -13.14 -11.91 11.44
C LYS A 622 -12.37 -10.58 11.46
N ASP A 623 -12.97 -9.53 10.89
CA ASP A 623 -12.40 -8.19 10.87
C ASP A 623 -13.44 -7.17 11.32
N ARG A 624 -12.98 -6.15 12.05
CA ARG A 624 -13.74 -4.99 12.47
C ARG A 624 -13.08 -3.74 11.95
N TRP A 625 -13.88 -2.90 11.34
CA TRP A 625 -13.42 -1.65 10.76
C TRP A 625 -14.25 -0.48 11.24
N PHE A 626 -13.62 0.66 11.28
CA PHE A 626 -14.29 1.95 11.29
C PHE A 626 -13.46 2.94 10.48
N VAL A 627 -14.11 3.57 9.51
CA VAL A 627 -13.53 4.69 8.75
C VAL A 627 -14.39 5.90 9.04
N GLY A 628 -13.80 6.92 9.60
CA GLY A 628 -14.50 8.15 9.97
C GLY A 628 -13.65 9.38 9.73
N TYR A 629 -14.32 10.50 9.56
CA TYR A 629 -13.67 11.77 9.26
C TYR A 629 -14.43 12.97 9.85
N THR A 630 -13.71 14.05 9.96
CA THR A 630 -14.18 15.39 10.29
C THR A 630 -13.81 16.33 9.16
N SER A 631 -13.88 17.62 9.35
CA SER A 631 -13.34 18.60 8.38
C SER A 631 -11.82 18.76 8.47
N TYR A 632 -11.18 18.16 9.47
CA TYR A 632 -9.73 18.26 9.69
C TYR A 632 -8.98 17.02 9.23
N TYR A 633 -9.45 15.84 9.65
CA TYR A 633 -8.76 14.58 9.47
C TYR A 633 -9.69 13.47 9.03
N THR A 634 -9.16 12.56 8.22
CA THR A 634 -9.77 11.27 7.90
C THR A 634 -8.94 10.17 8.53
N ALA A 635 -9.59 9.22 9.20
CA ALA A 635 -8.90 8.13 9.85
C ALA A 635 -9.64 6.80 9.71
N ALA A 636 -8.89 5.73 9.45
CA ALA A 636 -9.39 4.37 9.44
C ALA A 636 -8.72 3.51 10.51
N VAL A 637 -9.50 2.64 11.13
CA VAL A 637 -9.04 1.63 12.09
C VAL A 637 -9.46 0.26 11.61
N TRP A 638 -8.50 -0.66 11.54
CA TRP A 638 -8.71 -2.09 11.45
C TRP A 638 -8.42 -2.75 12.80
N TYR A 639 -9.22 -3.78 13.12
CA TYR A 639 -9.04 -4.63 14.30
C TYR A 639 -9.38 -6.08 13.95
N GLY A 640 -8.44 -7.00 14.20
CA GLY A 640 -8.59 -8.42 13.87
C GLY A 640 -7.36 -9.25 14.24
N PHE A 641 -7.35 -10.52 13.83
CA PHE A 641 -6.20 -11.39 14.00
C PHE A 641 -5.38 -11.49 12.71
N ASP A 642 -4.05 -11.67 12.82
CA ASP A 642 -3.18 -11.87 11.66
C ASP A 642 -3.61 -13.08 10.83
N GLN A 643 -3.94 -14.17 11.49
CA GLN A 643 -4.66 -15.28 10.89
C GLN A 643 -6.15 -15.07 11.13
N PRO A 644 -6.96 -14.85 10.07
CA PRO A 644 -8.36 -14.48 10.21
C PRO A 644 -9.15 -15.45 11.09
N ALA A 645 -9.59 -14.99 12.24
CA ALA A 645 -10.38 -15.75 13.21
C ALA A 645 -11.55 -14.91 13.72
N ARG A 646 -12.58 -15.55 14.26
CA ARG A 646 -13.75 -14.85 14.81
C ARG A 646 -13.36 -13.99 16.01
N ILE A 647 -13.72 -12.72 15.96
CA ILE A 647 -13.49 -11.76 17.04
C ILE A 647 -14.67 -11.78 18.00
N ASN A 648 -14.40 -12.05 19.28
CA ASN A 648 -15.35 -11.90 20.38
C ASN A 648 -14.90 -10.74 21.27
N TYR A 649 -15.83 -9.86 21.61
CA TYR A 649 -15.54 -8.71 22.45
C TYR A 649 -16.79 -8.27 23.23
N GLY A 650 -16.59 -7.51 24.32
CA GLY A 650 -17.65 -6.87 25.06
C GLY A 650 -17.82 -5.40 24.75
N GLY A 651 -19.03 -4.91 24.69
CA GLY A 651 -19.36 -3.50 24.51
C GLY A 651 -19.30 -3.01 23.08
N VAL A 652 -18.73 -1.83 22.87
CA VAL A 652 -18.66 -1.15 21.56
C VAL A 652 -17.66 -1.86 20.63
N ASN A 653 -17.95 -1.85 19.35
CA ASN A 653 -17.02 -2.30 18.32
C ASN A 653 -15.61 -1.72 18.57
N PRO A 654 -14.57 -2.57 18.71
CA PRO A 654 -13.23 -2.13 19.10
C PRO A 654 -12.62 -1.10 18.14
N ALA A 655 -12.87 -1.22 16.83
CA ALA A 655 -12.39 -0.25 15.85
C ALA A 655 -13.06 1.14 16.04
N VAL A 656 -14.36 1.17 16.33
CA VAL A 656 -15.09 2.43 16.65
C VAL A 656 -14.56 3.05 17.93
N LYS A 657 -14.33 2.23 18.96
CA LYS A 657 -13.83 2.70 20.25
C LYS A 657 -12.42 3.26 20.13
N ALA A 658 -11.52 2.56 19.45
CA ALA A 658 -10.16 3.03 19.22
C ALA A 658 -10.16 4.35 18.43
N TRP A 659 -10.93 4.43 17.35
CA TRP A 659 -11.08 5.66 16.57
C TRP A 659 -11.54 6.84 17.45
N LYS A 660 -12.61 6.63 18.22
CA LYS A 660 -13.11 7.67 19.13
C LYS A 660 -12.08 8.09 20.17
N THR A 661 -11.40 7.14 20.79
CA THR A 661 -10.38 7.39 21.83
C THR A 661 -9.27 8.28 21.30
N VAL A 662 -8.78 8.03 20.09
CA VAL A 662 -7.74 8.82 19.45
C VAL A 662 -8.30 10.17 18.97
N MET A 663 -9.32 10.13 18.12
CA MET A 663 -9.79 11.32 17.42
C MET A 663 -10.43 12.36 18.34
N SER A 664 -11.03 11.94 19.45
CA SER A 664 -11.55 12.91 20.45
C SER A 664 -10.42 13.72 21.10
N LYS A 665 -9.24 13.11 21.32
CA LYS A 665 -8.05 13.80 21.85
C LYS A 665 -7.39 14.68 20.78
N VAL A 666 -7.26 14.16 19.55
CA VAL A 666 -6.71 14.92 18.42
C VAL A 666 -7.53 16.19 18.14
N HIS A 667 -8.82 16.20 18.44
CA HIS A 667 -9.69 17.37 18.26
C HIS A 667 -9.79 18.28 19.47
N GLN A 668 -9.08 18.01 20.55
CA GLN A 668 -9.04 18.92 21.71
C GLN A 668 -8.41 20.25 21.30
N GLY A 669 -9.12 21.35 21.56
CA GLY A 669 -8.66 22.69 21.20
C GLY A 669 -8.94 23.13 19.76
N LEU A 670 -9.36 22.22 18.87
CA LEU A 670 -9.76 22.61 17.52
C LEU A 670 -11.14 23.25 17.54
N SER A 671 -11.31 24.31 16.74
CA SER A 671 -12.61 24.99 16.58
C SER A 671 -13.62 24.08 15.85
N TYR A 672 -14.91 24.29 16.14
CA TYR A 672 -15.95 23.58 15.38
C TYR A 672 -15.89 23.95 13.90
N LYS A 673 -15.84 22.94 13.03
CA LYS A 673 -15.89 23.09 11.57
C LYS A 673 -16.83 22.03 11.01
N SER A 674 -17.79 22.46 10.18
CA SER A 674 -18.74 21.55 9.52
C SER A 674 -18.15 20.97 8.24
N LEU A 675 -18.57 19.75 7.89
CA LEU A 675 -18.37 19.18 6.57
C LEU A 675 -19.21 19.91 5.53
N SER A 676 -18.78 19.93 4.28
CA SER A 676 -19.60 20.39 3.16
C SER A 676 -20.80 19.44 3.01
N LEU A 677 -22.01 20.00 3.11
CA LEU A 677 -23.26 19.26 2.94
C LEU A 677 -23.99 19.78 1.69
N PRO A 678 -24.81 18.94 1.03
CA PRO A 678 -25.55 19.38 -0.15
C PRO A 678 -26.51 20.49 0.19
N ASN A 679 -26.50 21.52 -0.64
CA ASN A 679 -27.38 22.74 -0.51
C ASN A 679 -28.60 22.72 -1.46
N ASN A 680 -28.70 21.68 -2.30
CA ASN A 680 -29.72 21.54 -3.33
C ASN A 680 -30.77 20.46 -3.01
N LEU A 681 -30.85 20.02 -1.76
CA LEU A 681 -31.82 19.04 -1.31
C LEU A 681 -33.13 19.76 -0.88
N ILE A 682 -34.26 19.15 -1.25
CA ILE A 682 -35.59 19.59 -0.91
C ILE A 682 -36.20 18.54 0.02
N SER A 683 -36.70 18.99 1.17
CA SER A 683 -37.46 18.13 2.05
C SER A 683 -38.84 17.91 1.47
N CYS A 684 -39.30 16.68 1.35
CA CYS A 684 -40.59 16.30 0.81
C CYS A 684 -41.22 15.22 1.68
N GLU A 685 -42.52 15.35 1.97
CA GLU A 685 -43.30 14.26 2.54
C GLU A 685 -43.65 13.26 1.46
N TYR A 686 -43.58 11.98 1.79
CA TYR A 686 -43.90 10.88 0.89
C TYR A 686 -44.39 9.66 1.64
N CYS A 687 -45.02 8.74 0.92
CA CYS A 687 -45.46 7.48 1.50
C CYS A 687 -44.29 6.53 1.67
N SER A 688 -44.10 5.97 2.88
CA SER A 688 -43.02 5.05 3.21
C SER A 688 -43.11 3.69 2.50
N GLU A 689 -44.28 3.34 1.93
CA GLU A 689 -44.50 2.08 1.25
C GLU A 689 -44.37 2.18 -0.28
N SER A 690 -44.81 3.32 -0.87
CA SER A 690 -44.79 3.51 -2.31
C SER A 690 -43.65 4.43 -2.80
N GLY A 691 -43.11 5.30 -1.94
CA GLY A 691 -42.17 6.35 -2.34
C GLY A 691 -42.82 7.53 -3.07
N MET A 692 -44.13 7.53 -3.23
CA MET A 692 -44.92 8.54 -3.96
C MET A 692 -45.45 9.62 -3.03
N LEU A 693 -46.05 10.71 -3.60
CA LEU A 693 -46.70 11.76 -2.82
C LEU A 693 -47.80 11.15 -1.94
N PRO A 694 -47.91 11.58 -0.66
CA PRO A 694 -48.86 10.98 0.25
C PRO A 694 -50.28 11.41 -0.09
N THR A 695 -51.23 10.47 0.04
CA THR A 695 -52.66 10.67 -0.04
C THR A 695 -53.27 10.83 1.36
N GLU A 696 -54.53 11.19 1.48
CA GLU A 696 -55.25 11.20 2.77
C GLU A 696 -55.28 9.77 3.38
N GLU A 697 -55.36 8.76 2.54
CA GLU A 697 -55.30 7.36 3.01
C GLU A 697 -53.91 6.96 3.56
N CYS A 698 -52.83 7.56 3.04
CA CYS A 698 -51.49 7.38 3.64
C CYS A 698 -51.42 7.99 5.06
N LYS A 699 -52.06 9.17 5.27
CA LYS A 699 -52.13 9.77 6.61
C LYS A 699 -52.92 8.90 7.57
N LYS A 700 -54.03 8.33 7.15
CA LYS A 700 -54.82 7.38 7.94
C LYS A 700 -54.07 6.10 8.25
N ALA A 701 -53.30 5.63 7.30
CA ALA A 701 -52.44 4.43 7.46
C ALA A 701 -51.14 4.72 8.24
N ASN A 702 -50.88 5.96 8.62
CA ASN A 702 -49.65 6.40 9.30
C ASN A 702 -48.36 6.01 8.54
N THR A 703 -48.42 6.12 7.20
CA THR A 703 -47.29 5.82 6.31
C THR A 703 -46.59 7.05 5.74
N VAL A 704 -46.97 8.25 6.18
CA VAL A 704 -46.33 9.51 5.73
C VAL A 704 -45.00 9.72 6.47
N ILE A 705 -43.93 9.85 5.72
CA ILE A 705 -42.60 10.17 6.24
C ILE A 705 -42.00 11.34 5.47
N SER A 706 -41.00 11.99 6.05
CA SER A 706 -40.25 13.07 5.40
C SER A 706 -38.87 12.55 4.96
N GLY A 707 -38.44 12.96 3.77
CA GLY A 707 -37.14 12.65 3.24
C GLY A 707 -36.53 13.79 2.44
N GLN A 708 -35.24 13.63 2.11
CA GLN A 708 -34.50 14.64 1.35
C GLN A 708 -34.22 14.14 -0.07
N PHE A 709 -34.52 14.94 -1.05
CA PHE A 709 -34.44 14.64 -2.48
C PHE A 709 -33.69 15.74 -3.25
N LEU A 710 -32.97 15.36 -4.28
CA LEU A 710 -32.57 16.31 -5.31
C LEU A 710 -33.82 16.85 -6.03
N SER A 711 -33.79 18.12 -6.48
CA SER A 711 -34.95 18.75 -7.11
C SER A 711 -35.54 17.97 -8.29
N GLY A 712 -34.71 17.28 -9.04
CA GLY A 712 -35.13 16.41 -10.16
C GLY A 712 -35.63 15.01 -9.79
N SER A 713 -35.50 14.61 -8.50
CA SER A 713 -35.85 13.27 -7.97
C SER A 713 -37.04 13.30 -7.01
N LEU A 714 -37.73 14.42 -6.90
CA LEU A 714 -38.94 14.53 -6.06
C LEU A 714 -40.00 13.54 -6.55
N PRO A 715 -40.76 12.92 -5.65
CA PRO A 715 -41.98 12.17 -6.00
C PRO A 715 -42.93 13.08 -6.77
N LYS A 716 -43.57 12.58 -7.82
CA LYS A 716 -44.45 13.36 -8.69
C LYS A 716 -45.87 12.84 -8.66
N ASP A 717 -46.03 11.54 -8.55
CA ASP A 717 -47.34 10.89 -8.63
C ASP A 717 -47.90 10.59 -7.24
N PRO A 718 -49.22 10.68 -7.03
CA PRO A 718 -49.83 10.31 -5.77
C PRO A 718 -49.70 8.80 -5.49
N CYS A 719 -49.69 8.44 -4.21
CA CYS A 719 -49.57 7.07 -3.78
C CYS A 719 -50.63 6.16 -4.41
N SER A 720 -50.18 5.12 -5.10
CA SER A 720 -51.05 4.12 -5.72
C SER A 720 -51.35 2.93 -4.80
N VAL A 721 -50.69 2.82 -3.64
CA VAL A 721 -50.88 1.74 -2.66
C VAL A 721 -52.01 2.07 -1.71
N HIS A 722 -52.05 3.32 -1.23
CA HIS A 722 -53.11 3.76 -0.35
C HIS A 722 -54.08 4.66 -1.12
N VAL A 723 -55.09 4.04 -1.73
CA VAL A 723 -56.14 4.68 -2.47
C VAL A 723 -57.46 4.52 -1.73
N ALA A 724 -58.32 5.50 -1.77
CA ALA A 724 -59.67 5.38 -1.23
C ALA A 724 -60.41 4.22 -1.92
N ALA A 725 -61.09 3.39 -1.14
CA ALA A 725 -61.92 2.31 -1.73
C ALA A 725 -62.91 2.98 -2.70
N GLU A 726 -62.94 2.54 -3.94
CA GLU A 726 -63.99 2.97 -4.87
C GLU A 726 -65.34 2.59 -4.23
N VAL A 727 -66.13 3.60 -3.91
CA VAL A 727 -67.53 3.39 -3.54
C VAL A 727 -68.21 2.88 -4.79
N PRO A 728 -68.83 1.69 -4.79
CA PRO A 728 -69.56 1.25 -5.95
C PRO A 728 -70.64 2.30 -6.30
N GLU A 729 -70.67 2.75 -7.54
CA GLU A 729 -71.81 3.56 -8.04
C GLU A 729 -73.05 2.68 -7.89
N GLU A 730 -73.94 3.04 -6.90
CA GLU A 730 -75.30 2.49 -6.87
C GLU A 730 -75.96 2.86 -8.18
N GLU A 731 -76.43 1.87 -8.90
CA GLU A 731 -77.24 2.00 -10.10
C GLU A 731 -78.39 2.97 -9.82
N LYS A 732 -78.41 4.09 -10.51
CA LYS A 732 -79.55 5.03 -10.54
C LYS A 732 -80.64 4.41 -11.36
N GLU A 733 -81.61 3.76 -10.73
CA GLU A 733 -82.93 3.43 -11.34
C GLU A 733 -83.60 4.73 -11.77
N ASP A 734 -83.89 4.84 -13.06
CA ASP A 734 -84.72 5.84 -13.70
C ASP A 734 -86.11 5.82 -13.12
N LYS A 735 -86.56 6.82 -12.35
CA LYS A 735 -87.99 7.17 -12.06
C LYS A 735 -88.35 8.50 -12.65
N LYS A 736 -89.19 8.47 -13.68
CA LYS A 736 -89.83 9.57 -14.35
C LYS A 736 -90.64 10.49 -13.42
N PRO A 737 -90.79 11.81 -13.75
CA PRO A 737 -91.36 12.83 -12.85
C PRO A 737 -92.84 12.90 -12.86
N ALA A 738 -93.47 13.06 -11.71
CA ALA A 738 -94.95 13.49 -11.58
C ALA A 738 -95.05 14.86 -11.01
N LYS A 739 -95.92 15.73 -11.56
CA LYS A 739 -96.16 17.13 -11.40
C LYS A 739 -96.85 17.44 -10.04
N PRO A 740 -96.93 18.71 -9.65
CA PRO A 740 -97.06 19.22 -8.29
C PRO A 740 -98.50 19.60 -7.88
N SER A 741 -98.76 19.58 -6.60
CA SER A 741 -100.02 20.30 -6.06
C SER A 741 -99.60 21.05 -4.78
N GLU A 742 -100.20 22.21 -4.73
CA GLU A 742 -100.26 23.41 -4.01
C GLU A 742 -100.08 23.42 -2.44
N LYS A 743 -99.67 24.57 -2.02
CA LYS A 743 -99.65 25.20 -0.68
C LYS A 743 -101.01 25.23 0.03
N PRO A 744 -101.10 25.60 1.34
CA PRO A 744 -100.65 26.90 1.88
C PRO A 744 -100.09 26.93 3.32
N SER A 745 -99.26 27.93 3.52
CA SER A 745 -99.21 29.04 4.49
C SER A 745 -99.52 28.65 5.99
N ASP A 746 -98.64 29.01 6.89
CA ASP A 746 -98.69 30.30 7.62
C ASP A 746 -97.48 30.44 8.55
N LYS A 747 -97.01 31.64 8.65
CA LYS A 747 -96.00 32.18 9.59
C LYS A 747 -96.74 32.68 10.87
N PRO A 748 -96.07 33.23 11.85
CA PRO A 748 -94.85 33.07 12.55
C PRO A 748 -94.98 32.97 14.08
N ASP A 749 -93.87 32.75 14.86
CA ASP A 749 -93.60 33.60 16.03
C ASP A 749 -92.27 33.25 16.64
N LYS A 750 -91.48 34.29 16.98
CA LYS A 750 -90.31 34.43 17.82
C LYS A 750 -90.79 34.93 19.18
N PRO A 751 -89.95 35.13 20.21
CA PRO A 751 -88.80 34.47 20.80
C PRO A 751 -89.01 34.16 22.27
N ASP A 752 -88.01 33.49 22.90
CA ASP A 752 -87.60 33.93 24.24
C ASP A 752 -86.32 33.18 24.70
N GLU A 753 -85.32 33.89 25.08
CA GLU A 753 -84.18 33.62 25.95
C GLU A 753 -84.61 33.69 27.40
N PRO A 754 -83.74 33.51 28.38
CA PRO A 754 -82.81 32.39 28.76
C PRO A 754 -83.05 31.87 30.17
N THR A 755 -82.42 30.78 30.61
CA THR A 755 -82.12 30.59 32.05
C THR A 755 -80.92 29.62 32.21
N LYS A 756 -79.96 30.14 32.87
CA LYS A 756 -78.80 29.45 33.59
C LYS A 756 -79.27 29.25 35.03
N PRO A 757 -78.52 28.60 35.90
CA PRO A 757 -77.58 27.47 35.90
C PRO A 757 -77.88 26.42 37.01
N SER A 758 -77.14 25.35 37.06
CA SER A 758 -76.78 24.76 38.35
C SER A 758 -75.55 23.92 38.31
N ASP A 759 -74.68 24.24 39.21
CA ASP A 759 -73.38 23.72 39.58
C ASP A 759 -73.36 22.25 39.88
N THR A 760 -72.33 21.53 39.55
CA THR A 760 -71.67 20.55 40.41
C THR A 760 -70.20 20.35 39.98
N GLU A 761 -69.43 20.70 40.88
CA GLU A 761 -68.07 20.50 41.35
C GLU A 761 -67.11 19.68 40.55
N GLU A 762 -66.04 20.37 40.31
CA GLU A 762 -64.70 19.94 39.88
C GLU A 762 -64.02 19.11 40.95
N GLU A 763 -63.23 18.15 40.58
CA GLU A 763 -61.96 17.83 41.24
C GLU A 763 -60.81 18.04 40.32
N GLU A 764 -60.05 19.12 40.61
CA GLU A 764 -58.74 19.40 40.05
C GLU A 764 -57.71 18.47 40.68
N GLU A 765 -57.05 17.63 39.92
CA GLU A 765 -55.74 17.06 40.31
C GLU A 765 -54.63 18.02 39.95
N LYS A 766 -53.91 18.49 40.96
CA LYS A 766 -52.68 19.29 40.92
C LYS A 766 -51.50 18.46 40.45
N PRO A 767 -50.58 19.04 39.68
CA PRO A 767 -49.36 18.33 39.27
C PRO A 767 -48.36 18.20 40.43
N SER A 768 -47.74 17.02 40.55
CA SER A 768 -46.71 16.68 41.55
C SER A 768 -45.40 17.40 41.26
N GLU A 769 -44.85 17.94 42.32
CA GLU A 769 -43.59 18.67 42.43
C GLU A 769 -42.39 17.77 42.04
N VAL A 770 -41.45 18.40 41.36
CA VAL A 770 -40.09 17.89 41.08
C VAL A 770 -39.27 17.99 42.37
N PRO A 771 -38.54 16.94 42.81
CA PRO A 771 -37.66 17.06 43.94
C PRO A 771 -36.36 17.80 43.58
N GLU A 772 -35.97 18.73 44.44
CA GLU A 772 -34.70 19.48 44.42
C GLU A 772 -33.49 18.56 44.58
N PRO A 773 -32.32 18.91 44.02
CA PRO A 773 -31.11 18.10 44.09
C PRO A 773 -30.47 18.24 45.51
N THR A 774 -30.02 17.12 46.03
CA THR A 774 -29.22 16.98 47.25
C THR A 774 -27.86 17.63 47.08
N PRO A 775 -27.29 18.34 48.09
CA PRO A 775 -26.00 19.02 47.94
C PRO A 775 -24.82 18.05 48.01
N GLU A 776 -23.79 18.38 47.20
CA GLU A 776 -22.47 17.75 47.21
C GLU A 776 -21.77 17.79 48.55
N PRO A 777 -20.98 16.80 48.96
CA PRO A 777 -20.13 16.89 50.11
C PRO A 777 -18.85 17.69 49.79
N GLN A 778 -18.56 18.66 50.69
CA GLN A 778 -17.33 19.46 50.68
C GLN A 778 -16.10 18.62 51.06
N PRO A 779 -14.91 18.98 50.56
CA PRO A 779 -13.68 18.31 50.95
C PRO A 779 -13.23 18.69 52.36
N PRO A 780 -12.51 17.80 53.09
CA PRO A 780 -12.04 18.09 54.42
C PRO A 780 -10.86 19.05 54.43
N GLU A 781 -10.84 19.95 55.44
CA GLU A 781 -9.83 20.98 55.69
C GLU A 781 -8.46 20.37 56.06
N GLU A 782 -7.41 21.07 55.62
CA GLU A 782 -6.03 20.90 56.06
C GLU A 782 -5.86 21.21 57.56
N GLY A 783 -5.05 20.42 58.23
CA GLY A 783 -4.59 20.76 59.56
C GLY A 783 -3.67 19.72 60.19
N GLY A 784 -2.38 20.08 60.32
CA GLY A 784 -1.52 19.42 61.28
C GLY A 784 -0.14 19.00 60.79
N THR A 785 0.79 19.92 60.88
CA THR A 785 2.25 19.72 60.96
C THR A 785 2.63 18.76 62.08
N VAL A 786 3.49 17.76 61.82
CA VAL A 786 4.49 17.29 62.81
C VAL A 786 5.69 16.64 62.06
N ASP A 787 6.85 17.25 62.27
CA ASP A 787 8.25 16.81 62.39
C ASP A 787 8.78 15.53 61.67
N ALA A 788 9.90 15.77 61.01
CA ALA A 788 10.94 14.81 60.63
C ALA A 788 11.70 14.26 61.83
N PRO A 789 12.38 13.11 61.73
CA PRO A 789 13.82 13.12 62.00
C PRO A 789 14.67 12.41 60.94
N ASN A 790 15.79 13.07 60.71
CA ASN A 790 17.14 12.73 60.31
C ASN A 790 17.58 11.27 60.13
N GLU A 791 18.37 11.17 59.07
CA GLU A 791 19.69 10.53 58.89
C GLU A 791 19.90 9.09 59.40
N GLU A 792 20.32 8.22 58.47
CA GLU A 792 21.65 7.64 58.61
C GLU A 792 22.13 7.00 57.27
N THR A 793 23.33 7.37 56.94
CA THR A 793 24.16 6.85 55.85
C THR A 793 24.67 5.46 56.18
N GLU A 794 24.67 4.53 55.22
CA GLU A 794 25.67 3.48 55.22
C GLU A 794 26.10 3.10 53.78
N LYS A 795 27.43 3.31 53.58
CA LYS A 795 28.21 2.79 52.46
C LYS A 795 28.58 1.33 52.75
N THR A 796 28.59 0.50 51.71
CA THR A 796 29.61 -0.55 51.52
C THR A 796 29.49 -1.10 50.09
N GLU A 797 30.39 -0.85 49.26
CA GLU A 797 31.49 -1.57 48.63
C GLU A 797 31.19 -2.97 48.06
N THR A 798 31.53 -3.01 46.81
CA THR A 798 31.69 -4.13 45.86
C THR A 798 32.54 -5.30 46.40
N PRO A 799 32.52 -6.48 45.84
CA PRO A 799 33.32 -6.73 44.61
C PRO A 799 32.55 -7.13 43.36
#